data_af2aac22ab8fa5fdf5f87235b38a8b8c
#
_entry.id   af2aac22ab8fa5fdf5f87235b38a8b8c
#
_cell.length_a   1.000
_cell.length_b   1.000
_cell.length_c   1.000
_cell.angle_alpha   90.00
_cell.angle_beta   90.00
_cell.angle_gamma   90.00
#
_symmetry.space_group_name_H-M   'P 1'
#
loop_
_entity.id
_entity.type
_entity.pdbx_description
1 polymer ?
#
loop_
_entity_poly.entity_id
_entity_poly.type
_entity_poly.pdbx_seq_one_letter_code
_entity_poly.pdbx_strand_id
1 'polypeptide(L)'
;MNNYENLQKVLKEIFEMDKADLDFGIYRIMNQKREQVMDFINNKLPKDIKDILAQTQSKDSVDIRAELDKAIKNAQDLGIDPNNIEKVIELKAQLENTIDTNALEQEVFSHLASFFKRYYKAGDFISLRRYKKDVYAIPYEGEEVKLHWANHDQYYIKTSEYLKNYAFKTKDGRLVHFQLKEASTEQNNNKTQGDQERRFAIYEEQPVEVVDGSLYINFTYEPHKKTVKQEDLEAEAIKVIQSHVANLGATEDFSSIFDKAPTEKNKNRTIIEKHLGSFISRNSFDYFIHKDLGGFLSRELDFYIKNEVLYIDDINTENPAFLTAQLSKIKALKTVASKIITFLAQIEDFQKKLWLKKKFVISTNYCITLDRIPEEYYPEIAASQAQLKEWKELYDVSITSAEQLAGEPFLVLDTKHFSEEFKDKLMGEFDNLDEETNGLLINSENFQALNLMQEKYQEKVKTIYIDPPYNTGNDGFTYKDGFQSSSWASFVQNRLVLAKYLLNQSGVIFQSIDDNEQANLKQISDGVFGEQNFLLLMVVNRASEIATENIIQKHEYLECYSKNISTFRVNGIPKYSISRGTVGNEGQTMPIITFPKGLRCYGISDGIYNETRKIDGSLENIENLDPVIVENEILMNDVRMKARWRSSNDMRNFFSNSCQPTKAKINGVIEEIYFENDRFNPQIKKSTFEKLPSLFLENKRGSKYLEELGLKGVFEHPKDLNYISKILQIATTPSDLILDYFAGSGTTGHATIKLNREDGGSRKYILMEMGGYFDTVTKPRIQKVIYTDSWKDGKPQDREGISQLVKYQVLESYEDALNNLQLPDKPSESLLNFDTQAQEEYLLNYMLDVESRDHLFNIQMFRNPFNYQLKVTENNELVPTKVDLVETFNYLIGLYVERMQRVGDIKFIEGKTREGVKTL
;
A
#
# COMPACT_ATOMS: atom_id res chain seq x y z
N MET A 1 41.49 -16.82 3.18
CA MET A 1 40.85 -15.58 3.69
C MET A 1 40.83 -15.73 5.20
N ASN A 2 41.44 -14.79 5.93
CA ASN A 2 41.47 -14.78 7.40
C ASN A 2 40.02 -14.52 7.89
N ASN A 3 39.65 -14.97 9.11
CA ASN A 3 38.33 -14.78 9.69
C ASN A 3 37.92 -13.29 9.79
N TYR A 4 38.88 -12.43 10.05
CA TYR A 4 38.67 -10.99 10.07
C TYR A 4 38.36 -10.43 8.66
N GLU A 5 39.07 -10.87 7.63
CA GLU A 5 38.78 -10.48 6.23
C GLU A 5 37.38 -10.93 5.79
N ASN A 6 36.95 -12.11 6.23
CA ASN A 6 35.59 -12.58 5.99
C ASN A 6 34.55 -11.71 6.71
N LEU A 7 34.78 -11.35 7.97
CA LEU A 7 33.91 -10.43 8.71
C LEU A 7 33.84 -9.07 8.03
N GLN A 8 34.98 -8.49 7.64
CA GLN A 8 35.03 -7.22 6.92
C GLN A 8 34.19 -7.25 5.63
N LYS A 9 34.29 -8.37 4.88
CA LYS A 9 33.50 -8.53 3.65
C LYS A 9 32.00 -8.54 3.97
N VAL A 10 31.58 -9.32 4.97
CA VAL A 10 30.17 -9.37 5.39
C VAL A 10 29.66 -8.00 5.85
N LEU A 11 30.43 -7.28 6.68
CA LEU A 11 30.02 -5.97 7.17
C LEU A 11 29.97 -4.92 6.03
N LYS A 12 30.91 -4.94 5.10
CA LYS A 12 30.88 -4.05 3.91
C LYS A 12 29.65 -4.29 3.05
N GLU A 13 29.22 -5.55 2.90
CA GLU A 13 28.00 -5.91 2.20
C GLU A 13 26.76 -5.40 2.95
N ILE A 14 26.68 -5.67 4.26
CA ILE A 14 25.54 -5.26 5.11
C ILE A 14 25.39 -3.75 5.21
N PHE A 15 26.49 -3.00 5.28
CA PHE A 15 26.49 -1.54 5.30
C PHE A 15 26.41 -0.93 3.88
N GLU A 16 26.19 -1.74 2.85
CA GLU A 16 26.10 -1.30 1.45
C GLU A 16 27.34 -0.51 0.96
N MET A 17 28.50 -0.75 1.58
CA MET A 17 29.76 -0.06 1.26
C MET A 17 30.32 -0.46 -0.12
N ASP A 18 29.86 -1.54 -0.70
CA ASP A 18 30.22 -1.99 -2.03
C ASP A 18 29.44 -1.28 -3.16
N LYS A 19 28.36 -0.56 -2.82
CA LYS A 19 27.51 0.18 -3.76
C LYS A 19 27.84 1.69 -3.81
N ALA A 20 29.11 2.05 -3.70
CA ALA A 20 29.61 3.43 -3.77
C ALA A 20 29.22 4.19 -5.04
N ASP A 21 28.86 3.47 -6.09
CA ASP A 21 28.51 4.03 -7.40
C ASP A 21 27.05 4.53 -7.48
N LEU A 22 26.21 4.20 -6.49
CA LEU A 22 24.84 4.64 -6.41
C LEU A 22 24.74 5.97 -5.62
N ASP A 23 24.18 7.00 -6.26
CA ASP A 23 24.04 8.36 -5.70
C ASP A 23 22.57 8.75 -5.58
N PHE A 24 21.77 7.86 -4.96
CA PHE A 24 20.36 8.13 -4.67
C PHE A 24 19.93 7.48 -3.35
N GLY A 25 18.89 8.02 -2.74
CA GLY A 25 18.29 7.48 -1.53
C GLY A 25 19.28 7.32 -0.37
N ILE A 26 19.19 6.17 0.32
CA ILE A 26 20.06 5.87 1.47
C ILE A 26 21.53 5.68 1.06
N TYR A 27 21.80 5.25 -0.17
CA TYR A 27 23.18 5.08 -0.67
C TYR A 27 23.95 6.40 -0.64
N ARG A 28 23.33 7.53 -0.99
CA ARG A 28 23.95 8.86 -0.89
C ARG A 28 24.37 9.20 0.53
N ILE A 29 23.52 8.91 1.51
CA ILE A 29 23.80 9.14 2.93
C ILE A 29 24.96 8.25 3.40
N MET A 30 24.91 6.97 3.08
CA MET A 30 25.96 6.02 3.43
C MET A 30 27.29 6.37 2.77
N ASN A 31 27.28 6.86 1.54
CA ASN A 31 28.48 7.30 0.84
C ASN A 31 29.12 8.55 1.49
N GLN A 32 28.32 9.50 1.98
CA GLN A 32 28.85 10.66 2.74
C GLN A 32 29.52 10.24 4.06
N LYS A 33 29.05 9.17 4.70
CA LYS A 33 29.60 8.65 5.96
C LYS A 33 30.59 7.50 5.79
N ARG A 34 30.93 7.17 4.55
CA ARG A 34 31.75 6.02 4.17
C ARG A 34 33.06 5.93 4.92
N GLU A 35 33.83 7.02 5.02
CA GLU A 35 35.12 7.04 5.72
C GLU A 35 34.97 6.68 7.19
N GLN A 36 33.95 7.20 7.86
CA GLN A 36 33.68 6.93 9.28
C GLN A 36 33.28 5.48 9.53
N VAL A 37 32.43 4.92 8.65
CA VAL A 37 32.01 3.51 8.73
C VAL A 37 33.18 2.58 8.44
N MET A 38 34.02 2.93 7.46
CA MET A 38 35.22 2.14 7.13
C MET A 38 36.26 2.20 8.23
N ASP A 39 36.46 3.34 8.91
CA ASP A 39 37.32 3.44 10.09
C ASP A 39 36.82 2.57 11.25
N PHE A 40 35.51 2.58 11.50
CA PHE A 40 34.91 1.67 12.48
C PHE A 40 35.20 0.21 12.16
N ILE A 41 34.93 -0.24 10.93
CA ILE A 41 35.14 -1.63 10.52
C ILE A 41 36.63 -2.02 10.57
N ASN A 42 37.51 -1.17 10.05
CA ASN A 42 38.92 -1.52 9.85
C ASN A 42 39.78 -1.36 11.10
N ASN A 43 39.51 -0.40 11.95
CA ASN A 43 40.39 0.00 13.05
C ASN A 43 39.76 -0.20 14.42
N LYS A 44 38.55 0.29 14.63
CA LYS A 44 37.93 0.31 15.97
C LYS A 44 37.43 -1.06 16.41
N LEU A 45 36.70 -1.74 15.53
CA LEU A 45 36.12 -3.07 15.82
C LEU A 45 37.17 -4.11 16.23
N PRO A 46 38.29 -4.33 15.50
CA PRO A 46 39.31 -5.28 15.92
C PRO A 46 40.00 -4.84 17.20
N LYS A 47 40.18 -3.53 17.42
CA LYS A 47 40.75 -3.00 18.66
C LYS A 47 39.85 -3.31 19.85
N ASP A 48 38.55 -3.08 19.75
CA ASP A 48 37.60 -3.36 20.83
C ASP A 48 37.63 -4.84 21.25
N ILE A 49 37.68 -5.74 20.26
CA ILE A 49 37.78 -7.18 20.55
C ILE A 49 39.07 -7.49 21.30
N LYS A 50 40.19 -6.97 20.83
CA LYS A 50 41.48 -7.15 21.51
C LYS A 50 41.50 -6.63 22.94
N ASP A 51 40.97 -5.42 23.14
CA ASP A 51 40.92 -4.78 24.46
C ASP A 51 40.03 -5.56 25.44
N ILE A 52 38.90 -6.09 24.98
CA ILE A 52 38.02 -6.92 25.82
C ILE A 52 38.70 -8.26 26.16
N LEU A 53 39.35 -8.91 25.21
CA LEU A 53 40.04 -10.18 25.44
C LEU A 53 41.31 -9.97 26.29
N ALA A 54 42.02 -8.85 26.12
CA ALA A 54 43.22 -8.52 26.94
C ALA A 54 42.89 -8.33 28.43
N GLN A 55 41.69 -7.86 28.79
CA GLN A 55 41.25 -7.77 30.18
C GLN A 55 41.17 -9.13 30.87
N THR A 56 41.16 -10.20 30.13
CA THR A 56 41.07 -11.59 30.62
C THR A 56 42.43 -12.27 30.74
N GLN A 57 43.48 -11.69 30.17
CA GLN A 57 44.84 -12.20 30.33
C GLN A 57 45.32 -11.99 31.76
N SER A 58 45.69 -13.03 32.46
CA SER A 58 46.56 -12.88 33.58
C SER A 58 47.94 -12.46 33.06
N LYS A 59 48.60 -11.50 33.75
CA LYS A 59 49.97 -11.05 33.41
C LYS A 59 50.96 -12.20 33.25
N ASP A 60 50.61 -13.38 33.74
CA ASP A 60 51.45 -14.58 33.83
C ASP A 60 51.66 -15.28 32.47
N SER A 61 50.76 -15.17 31.49
CA SER A 61 50.89 -15.96 30.27
C SER A 61 52.02 -15.54 29.33
N VAL A 62 52.31 -14.21 29.25
CA VAL A 62 53.42 -13.70 28.44
C VAL A 62 54.76 -14.00 29.12
N ASP A 63 54.79 -13.90 30.45
CA ASP A 63 55.99 -14.21 31.25
C ASP A 63 56.30 -15.70 31.22
N ILE A 64 55.29 -16.58 31.33
CA ILE A 64 55.46 -18.03 31.22
C ILE A 64 55.97 -18.47 29.82
N ARG A 65 55.51 -17.85 28.74
CA ARG A 65 55.99 -18.10 27.37
C ARG A 65 57.45 -17.70 27.21
N ALA A 66 57.81 -16.50 27.72
CA ALA A 66 59.20 -16.02 27.67
C ALA A 66 60.12 -16.88 28.52
N GLU A 67 59.64 -17.35 29.68
CA GLU A 67 60.40 -18.29 30.54
C GLU A 67 60.53 -19.69 29.91
N LEU A 68 59.51 -20.16 29.22
CA LEU A 68 59.52 -21.44 28.49
C LEU A 68 60.50 -21.41 27.32
N ASP A 69 60.49 -20.35 26.51
CA ASP A 69 61.40 -20.18 25.40
C ASP A 69 62.85 -20.07 25.88
N LYS A 70 63.05 -19.37 27.00
CA LYS A 70 64.37 -19.29 27.64
C LYS A 70 64.82 -20.66 28.19
N ALA A 71 63.91 -21.42 28.79
CA ALA A 71 64.21 -22.77 29.31
C ALA A 71 64.48 -23.74 28.21
N ILE A 72 63.79 -23.72 27.10
CA ILE A 72 63.99 -24.52 25.91
C ILE A 72 65.36 -24.21 25.29
N LYS A 73 65.69 -22.94 25.13
CA LYS A 73 66.98 -22.52 24.60
C LYS A 73 68.16 -22.96 25.47
N ASN A 74 68.05 -22.77 26.79
CA ASN A 74 69.05 -23.24 27.71
C ASN A 74 69.24 -24.75 27.68
N ALA A 75 68.14 -25.52 27.48
CA ALA A 75 68.21 -26.96 27.31
C ALA A 75 68.96 -27.35 26.02
N GLN A 76 68.63 -26.68 24.92
CA GLN A 76 69.26 -26.90 23.64
C GLN A 76 70.77 -26.55 23.65
N ASP A 77 71.17 -25.44 24.32
CA ASP A 77 72.53 -25.00 24.47
C ASP A 77 73.38 -26.01 25.33
N LEU A 78 72.73 -26.74 26.21
CA LEU A 78 73.33 -27.78 27.03
C LEU A 78 73.26 -29.20 26.39
N GLY A 79 72.67 -29.29 25.18
CA GLY A 79 72.55 -30.61 24.50
C GLY A 79 71.58 -31.60 25.14
N ILE A 80 70.64 -31.09 25.98
CA ILE A 80 69.63 -31.86 26.68
C ILE A 80 68.31 -31.74 25.92
N ASP A 81 67.53 -32.79 25.71
CA ASP A 81 66.21 -32.73 25.15
C ASP A 81 65.33 -31.93 26.08
N PRO A 82 64.76 -30.77 25.60
CA PRO A 82 63.89 -29.92 26.39
C PRO A 82 62.68 -30.64 27.00
N ASN A 83 62.22 -31.74 26.41
CA ASN A 83 61.08 -32.50 26.92
C ASN A 83 61.37 -33.35 28.15
N ASN A 84 62.63 -33.49 28.51
CA ASN A 84 63.06 -34.22 29.71
C ASN A 84 63.38 -33.27 30.87
N ILE A 85 63.19 -31.97 30.74
CA ILE A 85 63.47 -30.98 31.80
C ILE A 85 62.18 -30.67 32.56
N GLU A 86 62.15 -30.99 33.83
CA GLU A 86 61.00 -30.82 34.73
C GLU A 86 60.41 -29.37 34.61
N LYS A 87 61.26 -28.37 34.63
CA LYS A 87 60.85 -26.97 34.44
C LYS A 87 60.19 -26.68 33.06
N VAL A 88 60.62 -27.31 31.99
CA VAL A 88 59.99 -27.19 30.64
C VAL A 88 58.65 -27.89 30.64
N ILE A 89 58.53 -29.04 31.29
CA ILE A 89 57.29 -29.79 31.44
C ILE A 89 56.29 -28.98 32.27
N GLU A 90 56.72 -28.44 33.39
CA GLU A 90 55.87 -27.57 34.27
C GLU A 90 55.40 -26.32 33.50
N LEU A 91 56.27 -25.60 32.82
CA LEU A 91 55.95 -24.41 32.05
C LEU A 91 55.04 -24.72 30.87
N LYS A 92 55.21 -25.89 30.20
CA LYS A 92 54.27 -26.37 29.16
C LYS A 92 52.92 -26.68 29.76
N ALA A 93 52.84 -27.39 30.88
CA ALA A 93 51.59 -27.68 31.57
C ALA A 93 50.88 -26.36 32.07
N GLN A 94 51.65 -25.39 32.51
CA GLN A 94 51.12 -24.07 32.83
C GLN A 94 50.64 -23.33 31.60
N LEU A 95 51.33 -23.47 30.44
CA LEU A 95 50.94 -22.82 29.19
C LEU A 95 49.69 -23.49 28.56
N GLU A 96 49.53 -24.82 28.68
CA GLU A 96 48.31 -25.52 28.28
C GLU A 96 47.07 -25.07 29.06
N ASN A 97 47.28 -24.56 30.27
CA ASN A 97 46.21 -23.95 31.07
C ASN A 97 46.06 -22.44 30.85
N THR A 98 46.81 -21.83 29.90
CA THR A 98 46.65 -20.41 29.57
C THR A 98 45.76 -20.17 28.36
N ILE A 99 45.06 -19.04 28.37
CA ILE A 99 44.10 -18.66 27.32
C ILE A 99 44.89 -18.18 26.09
N ASP A 100 44.73 -18.82 24.94
CA ASP A 100 45.21 -18.29 23.66
C ASP A 100 44.25 -17.20 23.12
N THR A 101 44.54 -15.93 23.43
CA THR A 101 43.75 -14.81 23.03
C THR A 101 43.67 -14.60 21.52
N ASN A 102 44.69 -14.97 20.74
CA ASN A 102 44.65 -14.88 19.29
C ASN A 102 43.69 -15.93 18.68
N ALA A 103 43.64 -17.12 19.23
CA ALA A 103 42.66 -18.14 18.81
C ALA A 103 41.22 -17.64 19.13
N LEU A 104 40.99 -17.12 20.34
CA LEU A 104 39.71 -16.55 20.74
C LEU A 104 39.28 -15.35 19.85
N GLU A 105 40.21 -14.48 19.47
CA GLU A 105 39.95 -13.37 18.56
C GLU A 105 39.44 -13.86 17.20
N GLN A 106 40.10 -14.91 16.64
CA GLN A 106 39.67 -15.50 15.38
C GLN A 106 38.30 -16.18 15.45
N GLU A 107 38.01 -16.84 16.61
CA GLU A 107 36.67 -17.39 16.87
C GLU A 107 35.60 -16.31 16.95
N VAL A 108 35.84 -15.19 17.63
CA VAL A 108 34.91 -14.06 17.73
C VAL A 108 34.64 -13.50 16.33
N PHE A 109 35.67 -13.30 15.50
CA PHE A 109 35.47 -12.85 14.12
C PHE A 109 34.63 -13.84 13.30
N SER A 110 34.88 -15.14 13.46
CA SER A 110 34.13 -16.18 12.75
C SER A 110 32.66 -16.21 13.19
N HIS A 111 32.39 -16.11 14.50
CA HIS A 111 31.02 -16.08 15.03
C HIS A 111 30.26 -14.83 14.60
N LEU A 112 30.90 -13.63 14.62
CA LEU A 112 30.30 -12.39 14.13
C LEU A 112 29.92 -12.51 12.65
N ALA A 113 30.85 -12.99 11.81
CA ALA A 113 30.57 -13.16 10.40
C ALA A 113 29.43 -14.17 10.15
N SER A 114 29.43 -15.28 10.88
CA SER A 114 28.40 -16.32 10.75
C SER A 114 27.04 -15.86 11.23
N PHE A 115 27.00 -15.08 12.33
CA PHE A 115 25.77 -14.51 12.85
C PHE A 115 25.13 -13.56 11.85
N PHE A 116 25.83 -12.53 11.41
CA PHE A 116 25.25 -11.54 10.51
C PHE A 116 24.91 -12.12 9.15
N LYS A 117 25.73 -12.98 8.57
CA LYS A 117 25.44 -13.66 7.30
C LYS A 117 24.21 -14.57 7.37
N ARG A 118 23.86 -15.07 8.55
CA ARG A 118 22.70 -15.97 8.75
C ARG A 118 21.37 -15.24 8.53
N TYR A 119 21.30 -13.97 8.92
CA TYR A 119 20.06 -13.18 8.89
C TYR A 119 20.03 -12.16 7.77
N TYR A 120 21.11 -12.00 7.01
CA TYR A 120 21.20 -11.05 5.91
C TYR A 120 21.29 -11.78 4.56
N LYS A 121 20.40 -11.42 3.62
CA LYS A 121 20.39 -11.98 2.27
C LYS A 121 19.96 -10.93 1.25
N ALA A 122 20.80 -10.71 0.25
CA ALA A 122 20.50 -9.88 -0.92
C ALA A 122 19.98 -8.46 -0.58
N GLY A 123 20.56 -7.82 0.44
CA GLY A 123 20.21 -6.46 0.84
C GLY A 123 19.22 -6.35 2.01
N ASP A 124 18.65 -7.47 2.49
CA ASP A 124 17.62 -7.43 3.52
C ASP A 124 17.93 -8.34 4.72
N PHE A 125 17.45 -7.92 5.89
CA PHE A 125 17.42 -8.74 7.07
C PHE A 125 16.13 -9.57 7.10
N ILE A 126 16.29 -10.90 7.08
CA ILE A 126 15.16 -11.83 6.96
C ILE A 126 15.10 -12.73 8.17
N SER A 127 13.90 -12.89 8.74
CA SER A 127 13.62 -13.84 9.82
C SER A 127 13.59 -15.30 9.28
N LEU A 128 14.75 -15.79 8.87
CA LEU A 128 14.89 -17.20 8.51
C LEU A 128 15.09 -18.01 9.79
N ARG A 129 14.03 -18.50 10.40
CA ARG A 129 14.10 -19.49 11.47
C ARG A 129 14.59 -20.81 10.86
N ARG A 130 15.90 -21.02 10.86
CA ARG A 130 16.49 -22.32 10.54
C ARG A 130 16.50 -23.16 11.81
N TYR A 131 15.63 -24.14 11.86
CA TYR A 131 15.72 -25.17 12.90
C TYR A 131 16.96 -26.03 12.64
N LYS A 132 17.77 -26.21 13.67
CA LYS A 132 18.86 -27.19 13.63
C LYS A 132 18.22 -28.56 13.47
N LYS A 133 18.82 -29.45 12.66
CA LYS A 133 18.40 -30.86 12.59
C LYS A 133 18.45 -31.41 14.02
N ASP A 134 17.36 -32.03 14.48
CA ASP A 134 17.20 -32.61 15.80
C ASP A 134 16.93 -31.64 16.99
N VAL A 135 16.73 -30.34 16.76
CA VAL A 135 16.23 -29.40 17.78
C VAL A 135 14.81 -28.96 17.42
N TYR A 136 13.85 -29.50 18.17
CA TYR A 136 12.44 -29.16 18.03
C TYR A 136 12.02 -28.29 19.21
N ALA A 137 11.86 -27.01 19.00
CA ALA A 137 11.18 -26.11 19.93
C ALA A 137 10.48 -25.01 19.16
N ILE A 138 9.21 -25.20 18.86
CA ILE A 138 8.30 -24.13 18.51
C ILE A 138 7.58 -23.80 19.82
N PRO A 139 7.73 -22.61 20.41
CA PRO A 139 6.84 -22.16 21.46
C PRO A 139 5.45 -22.01 20.83
N TYR A 140 4.59 -22.98 21.09
CA TYR A 140 3.20 -22.92 20.70
C TYR A 140 2.40 -22.35 21.86
N GLU A 141 1.92 -21.13 21.73
CA GLU A 141 1.12 -20.46 22.75
C GLU A 141 -0.36 -20.38 22.32
N GLY A 142 -0.98 -21.48 21.94
CA GLY A 142 -2.40 -21.47 21.63
C GLY A 142 -2.81 -22.42 20.50
N GLU A 143 -4.12 -22.62 20.33
CA GLU A 143 -4.72 -23.47 19.31
C GLU A 143 -4.88 -22.80 17.93
N GLU A 144 -4.60 -21.49 17.82
CA GLU A 144 -4.76 -20.74 16.58
C GLU A 144 -3.60 -20.91 15.61
N VAL A 145 -3.89 -21.32 14.38
CA VAL A 145 -2.94 -21.30 13.28
C VAL A 145 -2.80 -19.88 12.76
N LYS A 146 -1.62 -19.26 12.91
CA LYS A 146 -1.33 -17.93 12.37
C LYS A 146 -0.41 -18.05 11.17
N LEU A 147 -0.75 -17.35 10.08
CA LEU A 147 0.15 -17.21 8.95
C LEU A 147 1.39 -16.42 9.37
N HIS A 148 2.56 -17.02 9.15
CA HIS A 148 3.85 -16.36 9.34
C HIS A 148 4.64 -16.42 8.04
N TRP A 149 5.15 -15.30 7.59
CA TRP A 149 5.98 -15.18 6.38
C TRP A 149 7.29 -14.45 6.69
N ALA A 150 8.28 -14.63 5.83
CA ALA A 150 9.66 -14.18 6.09
C ALA A 150 9.78 -12.65 6.32
N ASN A 151 8.94 -11.85 5.68
CA ASN A 151 8.94 -10.39 5.77
C ASN A 151 7.81 -9.82 6.63
N HIS A 152 7.21 -10.61 7.53
CA HIS A 152 6.09 -10.18 8.39
C HIS A 152 6.42 -8.91 9.21
N ASP A 153 7.65 -8.84 9.74
CA ASP A 153 8.10 -7.74 10.57
C ASP A 153 8.72 -6.58 9.77
N GLN A 154 8.37 -6.48 8.48
CA GLN A 154 8.93 -5.48 7.58
C GLN A 154 7.83 -4.69 6.87
N TYR A 155 8.17 -3.44 6.49
CA TYR A 155 7.47 -2.70 5.46
C TYR A 155 8.10 -3.05 4.12
N TYR A 156 7.28 -3.44 3.16
CA TYR A 156 7.70 -3.60 1.79
C TYR A 156 7.41 -2.31 1.02
N ILE A 157 8.48 -1.67 0.55
CA ILE A 157 8.42 -0.42 -0.18
C ILE A 157 8.74 -0.70 -1.62
N LYS A 158 7.74 -0.53 -2.47
CA LYS A 158 7.93 -0.59 -3.91
C LYS A 158 8.09 0.82 -4.42
N THR A 159 9.26 1.14 -4.94
CA THR A 159 9.58 2.49 -5.44
C THR A 159 8.93 2.79 -6.77
N SER A 160 8.60 1.73 -7.54
CA SER A 160 7.79 1.86 -8.76
C SER A 160 6.85 0.66 -8.87
N GLU A 161 5.54 0.88 -8.75
CA GLU A 161 4.54 -0.12 -9.13
C GLU A 161 4.58 -0.36 -10.64
N TYR A 162 5.03 0.62 -11.39
CA TYR A 162 5.23 0.58 -12.83
C TYR A 162 6.64 1.01 -13.19
N LEU A 163 7.21 0.37 -14.17
CA LEU A 163 8.50 0.74 -14.71
C LEU A 163 8.47 2.18 -15.21
N LYS A 164 9.39 3.02 -14.71
CA LYS A 164 9.43 4.45 -15.04
C LYS A 164 10.51 4.74 -16.07
N ASN A 165 10.21 5.64 -16.98
CA ASN A 165 11.24 6.24 -17.84
C ASN A 165 12.23 7.04 -17.00
N TYR A 166 13.40 7.31 -17.54
CA TYR A 166 14.48 8.06 -16.87
C TYR A 166 15.05 9.08 -17.82
N ALA A 167 15.37 10.26 -17.34
CA ALA A 167 16.05 11.28 -18.14
C ALA A 167 17.22 11.91 -17.38
N PHE A 168 18.18 12.44 -18.14
CA PHE A 168 19.27 13.24 -17.61
C PHE A 168 19.72 14.30 -18.62
N LYS A 169 20.36 15.36 -18.13
CA LYS A 169 20.96 16.39 -18.97
C LYS A 169 22.45 16.13 -19.16
N THR A 170 22.89 16.29 -20.40
CA THR A 170 24.32 16.35 -20.73
C THR A 170 24.93 17.66 -20.22
N LYS A 171 26.24 17.76 -20.20
CA LYS A 171 26.96 19.00 -19.80
C LYS A 171 26.61 20.23 -20.63
N ASP A 172 26.26 20.03 -21.88
CA ASP A 172 25.79 21.04 -22.83
C ASP A 172 24.30 21.30 -22.78
N GLY A 173 23.59 20.68 -21.80
CA GLY A 173 22.17 20.97 -21.48
C GLY A 173 21.16 20.18 -22.31
N ARG A 174 21.60 19.27 -23.20
CA ARG A 174 20.69 18.42 -23.97
C ARG A 174 20.08 17.31 -23.14
N LEU A 175 18.83 16.95 -23.42
CA LEU A 175 18.11 15.88 -22.74
C LEU A 175 18.38 14.52 -23.37
N VAL A 176 18.59 13.52 -22.53
CA VAL A 176 18.70 12.11 -22.91
C VAL A 176 17.68 11.33 -22.08
N HIS A 177 16.84 10.57 -22.76
CA HIS A 177 15.77 9.77 -22.15
C HIS A 177 16.03 8.28 -22.31
N PHE A 178 15.92 7.51 -21.25
CA PHE A 178 15.71 6.06 -21.29
C PHE A 178 14.20 5.80 -21.22
N GLN A 179 13.67 5.14 -22.23
CA GLN A 179 12.24 4.91 -22.39
C GLN A 179 11.96 3.42 -22.56
N LEU A 180 10.90 2.95 -21.92
CA LEU A 180 10.39 1.60 -22.15
C LEU A 180 9.36 1.65 -23.28
N LYS A 181 9.65 0.98 -24.42
CA LYS A 181 8.75 0.90 -25.58
C LYS A 181 7.75 -0.22 -25.44
N GLU A 182 8.20 -1.37 -24.96
CA GLU A 182 7.32 -2.49 -24.64
C GLU A 182 7.75 -3.05 -23.28
N ALA A 183 6.99 -2.73 -22.26
CA ALA A 183 6.83 -3.65 -21.16
C ALA A 183 5.64 -4.51 -21.55
N SER A 184 5.88 -5.73 -22.01
CA SER A 184 4.80 -6.71 -22.20
C SER A 184 4.17 -6.98 -20.84
N THR A 185 3.24 -6.10 -20.46
CA THR A 185 2.43 -6.17 -19.24
C THR A 185 1.20 -7.04 -19.48
N GLU A 186 1.14 -7.76 -20.62
CA GLU A 186 0.03 -8.66 -20.90
C GLU A 186 -0.05 -9.76 -19.85
N GLN A 187 -1.09 -9.69 -19.06
CA GLN A 187 -1.40 -10.63 -17.96
C GLN A 187 -1.52 -12.09 -18.41
N ASN A 188 -1.55 -12.42 -19.71
CA ASN A 188 -1.99 -13.72 -20.19
C ASN A 188 -0.98 -14.54 -21.01
N ASN A 189 0.16 -14.02 -21.46
CA ASN A 189 0.99 -14.76 -22.42
C ASN A 189 2.41 -15.11 -22.00
N ASN A 190 2.93 -14.66 -20.87
CA ASN A 190 4.33 -14.91 -20.54
C ASN A 190 4.52 -15.42 -19.11
N LYS A 191 4.08 -16.64 -18.83
CA LYS A 191 4.66 -17.40 -17.72
C LYS A 191 6.15 -17.52 -18.02
N THR A 192 6.99 -16.85 -17.19
CA THR A 192 8.41 -17.18 -17.18
C THR A 192 8.48 -18.66 -16.89
N GLN A 193 8.97 -19.44 -17.84
CA GLN A 193 9.30 -20.84 -17.57
C GLN A 193 10.36 -20.82 -16.45
N GLY A 194 10.35 -21.76 -15.55
CA GLY A 194 11.16 -21.76 -14.32
C GLY A 194 12.68 -21.55 -14.47
N ASP A 195 13.17 -21.40 -15.71
CA ASP A 195 14.57 -21.10 -16.10
C ASP A 195 14.75 -19.66 -16.64
N GLN A 196 13.73 -18.81 -16.60
CA GLN A 196 13.78 -17.46 -17.13
C GLN A 196 13.60 -16.41 -16.02
N GLU A 197 14.16 -15.23 -16.24
CA GLU A 197 14.07 -14.04 -15.41
C GLU A 197 13.95 -12.80 -16.30
N ARG A 198 13.10 -11.84 -15.95
CA ARG A 198 12.93 -10.62 -16.72
C ARG A 198 14.10 -9.69 -16.53
N ARG A 199 14.55 -9.11 -17.65
CA ARG A 199 15.69 -8.19 -17.70
C ARG A 199 15.43 -7.03 -18.63
N PHE A 200 16.13 -5.93 -18.37
CA PHE A 200 16.15 -4.77 -19.27
C PHE A 200 17.10 -5.06 -20.44
N ALA A 201 16.55 -4.99 -21.64
CA ALA A 201 17.32 -5.12 -22.88
C ALA A 201 17.07 -3.91 -23.79
N ILE A 202 18.02 -3.58 -24.66
CA ILE A 202 17.83 -2.54 -25.66
C ILE A 202 16.73 -2.96 -26.66
N TYR A 203 15.85 -2.04 -27.06
CA TYR A 203 14.80 -2.33 -28.03
C TYR A 203 15.39 -2.41 -29.45
N GLU A 204 15.43 -3.62 -30.04
CA GLU A 204 16.17 -3.88 -31.28
C GLU A 204 15.61 -3.16 -32.51
N GLU A 205 14.28 -2.99 -32.61
CA GLU A 205 13.66 -2.37 -33.81
C GLU A 205 13.98 -0.88 -33.91
N GLN A 206 14.03 -0.15 -32.78
CA GLN A 206 14.34 1.28 -32.73
C GLN A 206 15.12 1.60 -31.44
N PRO A 207 16.42 1.25 -31.38
CA PRO A 207 17.21 1.40 -30.15
C PRO A 207 17.37 2.86 -29.73
N VAL A 208 17.52 3.75 -30.70
CA VAL A 208 17.79 5.19 -30.48
C VAL A 208 17.00 6.01 -31.48
N GLU A 209 16.41 7.09 -31.00
CA GLU A 209 15.71 8.09 -31.81
C GLU A 209 16.00 9.52 -31.30
N VAL A 210 15.96 10.52 -32.19
CA VAL A 210 16.02 11.94 -31.79
C VAL A 210 14.68 12.59 -32.10
N VAL A 211 14.06 13.17 -31.06
CA VAL A 211 12.77 13.85 -31.15
C VAL A 211 12.90 15.20 -30.49
N ASP A 212 12.56 16.26 -31.18
CA ASP A 212 12.60 17.65 -30.70
C ASP A 212 13.94 18.04 -30.03
N GLY A 213 15.05 17.56 -30.56
CA GLY A 213 16.40 17.83 -30.07
C GLY A 213 16.80 17.06 -28.81
N SER A 214 16.01 16.11 -28.37
CA SER A 214 16.29 15.20 -27.26
C SER A 214 16.57 13.80 -27.77
N LEU A 215 17.51 13.09 -27.13
CA LEU A 215 17.88 11.71 -27.46
C LEU A 215 17.00 10.75 -26.66
N TYR A 216 16.32 9.84 -27.34
CA TYR A 216 15.54 8.76 -26.72
C TYR A 216 16.25 7.43 -26.96
N ILE A 217 16.51 6.70 -25.91
CA ILE A 217 17.11 5.37 -25.91
C ILE A 217 16.06 4.41 -25.39
N ASN A 218 15.68 3.46 -26.25
CA ASN A 218 14.52 2.61 -26.03
C ASN A 218 14.92 1.24 -25.48
N PHE A 219 14.24 0.82 -24.43
CA PHE A 219 14.44 -0.46 -23.76
C PHE A 219 13.16 -1.31 -23.78
N THR A 220 13.34 -2.62 -23.65
CA THR A 220 12.29 -3.60 -23.32
C THR A 220 12.54 -4.16 -21.92
N TYR A 221 11.51 -4.72 -21.29
CA TYR A 221 11.63 -5.50 -20.05
C TYR A 221 10.99 -6.87 -20.28
N GLU A 222 11.82 -7.84 -20.67
CA GLU A 222 11.40 -9.12 -21.21
C GLU A 222 12.09 -10.33 -20.56
N PRO A 223 11.50 -11.57 -20.68
CA PRO A 223 12.08 -12.77 -20.10
C PRO A 223 13.36 -13.21 -20.82
N HIS A 224 14.45 -13.35 -20.07
CA HIS A 224 15.72 -13.93 -20.50
C HIS A 224 16.04 -15.18 -19.67
N LYS A 225 16.86 -16.09 -20.24
CA LYS A 225 17.36 -17.24 -19.46
C LYS A 225 18.16 -16.73 -18.24
N LYS A 226 18.03 -17.39 -17.09
CA LYS A 226 18.78 -17.04 -15.86
C LYS A 226 20.29 -16.98 -16.01
N THR A 227 20.83 -17.63 -17.06
CA THR A 227 22.25 -17.59 -17.42
C THR A 227 22.69 -16.25 -18.01
N VAL A 228 21.77 -15.47 -18.60
CA VAL A 228 22.04 -14.14 -19.13
C VAL A 228 22.03 -13.15 -17.98
N LYS A 229 23.11 -12.44 -17.74
CA LYS A 229 23.20 -11.46 -16.67
C LYS A 229 22.76 -10.08 -17.14
N GLN A 230 22.23 -9.25 -16.24
CA GLN A 230 21.85 -7.88 -16.56
C GLN A 230 23.05 -7.06 -17.06
N GLU A 231 24.23 -7.28 -16.46
CA GLU A 231 25.47 -6.59 -16.86
C GLU A 231 25.88 -6.89 -18.31
N ASP A 232 25.61 -8.09 -18.81
CA ASP A 232 25.90 -8.47 -20.20
C ASP A 232 25.01 -7.68 -21.18
N LEU A 233 23.71 -7.56 -20.84
CA LEU A 233 22.73 -6.78 -21.62
C LEU A 233 23.02 -5.27 -21.57
N GLU A 234 23.48 -4.75 -20.44
CA GLU A 234 23.94 -3.36 -20.33
C GLU A 234 25.14 -3.08 -21.22
N ALA A 235 26.13 -3.98 -21.21
CA ALA A 235 27.31 -3.85 -22.08
C ALA A 235 26.96 -3.94 -23.57
N GLU A 236 25.95 -4.74 -23.92
CA GLU A 236 25.41 -4.81 -25.29
C GLU A 236 24.67 -3.51 -25.65
N ALA A 237 23.82 -3.02 -24.79
CA ALA A 237 23.07 -1.78 -24.97
C ALA A 237 24.04 -0.60 -25.22
N ILE A 238 25.11 -0.47 -24.43
CA ILE A 238 26.10 0.59 -24.59
C ILE A 238 26.74 0.54 -25.99
N LYS A 239 27.10 -0.65 -26.51
CA LYS A 239 27.66 -0.80 -27.87
C LYS A 239 26.67 -0.36 -28.94
N VAL A 240 25.40 -0.77 -28.81
CA VAL A 240 24.35 -0.39 -29.76
C VAL A 240 24.12 1.12 -29.72
N ILE A 241 24.02 1.74 -28.55
CA ILE A 241 23.87 3.19 -28.39
C ILE A 241 25.04 3.92 -29.01
N GLN A 242 26.28 3.46 -28.75
CA GLN A 242 27.49 4.07 -29.30
C GLN A 242 27.48 4.07 -30.82
N SER A 243 27.11 2.95 -31.46
CA SER A 243 27.04 2.83 -32.90
C SER A 243 25.98 3.75 -33.53
N HIS A 244 24.83 3.90 -32.88
CA HIS A 244 23.73 4.77 -33.37
C HIS A 244 24.08 6.24 -33.20
N VAL A 245 24.59 6.64 -32.03
CA VAL A 245 24.99 8.03 -31.77
C VAL A 245 26.10 8.48 -32.68
N ALA A 246 27.06 7.61 -33.02
CA ALA A 246 28.15 7.92 -33.98
C ALA A 246 27.64 8.18 -35.42
N ASN A 247 26.46 7.71 -35.77
CA ASN A 247 25.81 7.89 -37.07
C ASN A 247 24.83 9.06 -37.13
N LEU A 248 24.61 9.78 -36.02
CA LEU A 248 23.77 10.98 -36.00
C LEU A 248 24.44 12.12 -36.73
N GLY A 249 23.66 13.05 -37.28
CA GLY A 249 24.20 14.23 -38.01
C GLY A 249 24.92 15.19 -37.05
N ALA A 250 25.80 16.02 -37.64
CA ALA A 250 26.63 16.99 -36.90
C ALA A 250 25.80 18.01 -36.07
N THR A 251 24.54 18.20 -36.38
CA THR A 251 23.58 19.05 -35.64
C THR A 251 22.96 18.34 -34.41
N GLU A 252 23.11 17.03 -34.33
CA GLU A 252 22.57 16.16 -33.30
C GLU A 252 23.68 15.45 -32.54
N ASP A 253 24.74 16.18 -32.18
CA ASP A 253 25.88 15.60 -31.46
C ASP A 253 25.59 15.33 -30.00
N PHE A 254 25.48 14.04 -29.62
CA PHE A 254 25.35 13.54 -28.27
C PHE A 254 26.58 12.79 -27.77
N SER A 255 27.74 12.99 -28.41
CA SER A 255 28.99 12.28 -28.08
C SER A 255 29.43 12.49 -26.62
N SER A 256 29.05 13.60 -25.99
CA SER A 256 29.37 13.92 -24.61
C SER A 256 28.83 12.90 -23.59
N ILE A 257 27.85 12.07 -23.97
CA ILE A 257 27.35 10.99 -23.07
C ILE A 257 28.39 9.89 -22.83
N PHE A 258 29.40 9.77 -23.68
CA PHE A 258 30.54 8.85 -23.54
C PHE A 258 31.71 9.45 -22.77
N ASP A 259 31.63 10.69 -22.31
CA ASP A 259 32.64 11.29 -21.45
C ASP A 259 32.81 10.46 -20.16
N LYS A 260 34.02 10.48 -19.60
CA LYS A 260 34.33 9.74 -18.38
C LYS A 260 33.62 10.28 -17.15
N ALA A 261 33.02 9.38 -16.41
CA ALA A 261 32.43 9.58 -15.07
C ALA A 261 33.00 8.51 -14.12
N PRO A 262 34.33 8.56 -13.80
CA PRO A 262 35.01 7.46 -13.10
C PRO A 262 34.54 7.27 -11.67
N THR A 263 34.62 6.03 -11.18
CA THR A 263 34.47 5.65 -9.79
C THR A 263 35.72 4.96 -9.26
N GLU A 264 35.73 4.64 -7.96
CA GLU A 264 36.84 3.86 -7.40
C GLU A 264 36.98 2.48 -8.05
N LYS A 265 35.86 1.84 -8.38
CA LYS A 265 35.83 0.49 -8.97
C LYS A 265 36.02 0.50 -10.49
N ASN A 266 35.45 1.50 -11.17
CA ASN A 266 35.52 1.60 -12.65
C ASN A 266 36.07 2.97 -13.08
N LYS A 267 37.38 3.01 -13.33
CA LYS A 267 38.09 4.21 -13.79
C LYS A 267 37.68 4.70 -15.18
N ASN A 268 37.06 3.83 -15.97
CA ASN A 268 36.68 4.10 -17.35
C ASN A 268 35.16 4.27 -17.53
N ARG A 269 34.37 4.22 -16.44
CA ARG A 269 32.93 4.40 -16.54
C ARG A 269 32.59 5.70 -17.26
N THR A 270 31.63 5.63 -18.16
CA THR A 270 31.10 6.78 -18.91
C THR A 270 29.84 7.36 -18.25
N ILE A 271 29.43 8.55 -18.68
CA ILE A 271 28.21 9.20 -18.25
C ILE A 271 27.00 8.33 -18.57
N ILE A 272 26.92 7.76 -19.78
CA ILE A 272 25.83 6.89 -20.21
C ILE A 272 25.73 5.63 -19.32
N GLU A 273 26.86 4.97 -19.02
CA GLU A 273 26.88 3.82 -18.12
C GLU A 273 26.41 4.18 -16.70
N LYS A 274 26.82 5.35 -16.19
CA LYS A 274 26.32 5.87 -14.91
C LYS A 274 24.80 5.96 -14.89
N HIS A 275 24.23 6.60 -15.91
CA HIS A 275 22.79 6.85 -15.96
C HIS A 275 21.99 5.59 -16.31
N LEU A 276 22.53 4.69 -17.14
CA LEU A 276 21.93 3.39 -17.43
C LEU A 276 21.84 2.53 -16.15
N GLY A 277 22.91 2.44 -15.39
CA GLY A 277 22.89 1.75 -14.09
C GLY A 277 21.88 2.37 -13.12
N SER A 278 21.74 3.71 -13.11
CA SER A 278 20.72 4.39 -12.30
C SER A 278 19.30 4.09 -12.78
N PHE A 279 19.05 4.04 -14.09
CA PHE A 279 17.76 3.69 -14.69
C PHE A 279 17.33 2.27 -14.30
N ILE A 280 18.22 1.30 -14.49
CA ILE A 280 17.95 -0.11 -14.18
C ILE A 280 17.75 -0.29 -12.67
N SER A 281 18.63 0.31 -11.86
CA SER A 281 18.53 0.21 -10.40
C SER A 281 17.20 0.78 -9.88
N ARG A 282 16.80 1.96 -10.34
CA ARG A 282 15.52 2.57 -9.91
C ARG A 282 14.30 1.75 -10.29
N ASN A 283 14.37 0.96 -11.36
CA ASN A 283 13.27 0.12 -11.82
C ASN A 283 13.32 -1.31 -11.25
N SER A 284 14.42 -1.72 -10.62
CA SER A 284 14.60 -3.09 -10.11
C SER A 284 14.80 -3.19 -8.60
N PHE A 285 14.95 -2.07 -7.90
CA PHE A 285 15.14 -2.08 -6.45
C PHE A 285 13.84 -1.93 -5.69
N ASP A 286 13.52 -2.97 -4.91
CA ASP A 286 12.52 -2.94 -3.86
C ASP A 286 13.25 -2.81 -2.52
N TYR A 287 12.64 -2.09 -1.57
CA TYR A 287 13.18 -1.90 -0.24
C TYR A 287 12.33 -2.63 0.79
N PHE A 288 13.02 -3.28 1.72
CA PHE A 288 12.39 -3.70 2.96
C PHE A 288 12.90 -2.82 4.10
N ILE A 289 12.00 -2.36 4.95
CA ILE A 289 12.34 -1.65 6.19
C ILE A 289 11.82 -2.48 7.35
N HIS A 290 12.72 -2.93 8.22
CA HIS A 290 12.34 -3.72 9.39
C HIS A 290 11.61 -2.84 10.42
N LYS A 291 10.51 -3.35 10.98
CA LYS A 291 9.71 -2.61 11.98
C LYS A 291 10.46 -2.42 13.30
N ASP A 292 11.33 -3.39 13.67
CA ASP A 292 12.17 -3.39 14.88
C ASP A 292 13.43 -4.25 14.66
N LEU A 293 14.40 -3.75 13.86
CA LEU A 293 15.62 -4.50 13.53
C LEU A 293 16.49 -4.73 14.78
N GLY A 294 16.64 -3.71 15.61
CA GLY A 294 17.46 -3.79 16.83
C GLY A 294 16.97 -4.85 17.80
N GLY A 295 15.67 -4.85 18.09
CA GLY A 295 15.06 -5.87 18.94
C GLY A 295 15.12 -7.27 18.33
N PHE A 296 14.88 -7.40 17.00
CA PHE A 296 15.00 -8.67 16.29
C PHE A 296 16.41 -9.25 16.39
N LEU A 297 17.43 -8.52 15.96
CA LEU A 297 18.82 -9.01 15.96
C LEU A 297 19.33 -9.25 17.38
N SER A 298 18.90 -8.49 18.37
CA SER A 298 19.29 -8.71 19.77
C SER A 298 18.73 -10.02 20.32
N ARG A 299 17.46 -10.35 20.02
CA ARG A 299 16.86 -11.66 20.40
C ARG A 299 17.55 -12.81 19.68
N GLU A 300 17.83 -12.65 18.40
CA GLU A 300 18.53 -13.68 17.61
C GLU A 300 19.99 -13.86 18.05
N LEU A 301 20.67 -12.78 18.51
CA LEU A 301 22.02 -12.88 19.07
C LEU A 301 22.04 -13.67 20.37
N ASP A 302 21.09 -13.43 21.26
CA ASP A 302 20.98 -14.20 22.52
C ASP A 302 20.67 -15.68 22.20
N PHE A 303 19.83 -15.96 21.21
CA PHE A 303 19.56 -17.31 20.75
C PHE A 303 20.81 -17.97 20.14
N TYR A 304 21.53 -17.25 19.27
CA TYR A 304 22.75 -17.72 18.62
C TYR A 304 23.83 -18.07 19.66
N ILE A 305 24.03 -17.19 20.64
CA ILE A 305 25.02 -17.42 21.71
C ILE A 305 24.69 -18.70 22.49
N LYS A 306 23.41 -18.90 22.85
CA LYS A 306 22.97 -20.06 23.65
C LYS A 306 23.05 -21.38 22.88
N ASN A 307 22.89 -21.36 21.57
CA ASN A 307 22.75 -22.58 20.77
C ASN A 307 23.97 -22.90 19.90
N GLU A 308 24.81 -21.90 19.58
CA GLU A 308 25.93 -22.08 18.63
C GLU A 308 27.30 -21.73 19.23
N VAL A 309 27.32 -21.01 20.35
CA VAL A 309 28.58 -20.56 20.99
C VAL A 309 28.79 -21.20 22.34
N LEU A 310 27.74 -21.32 23.14
CA LEU A 310 27.80 -21.90 24.49
C LEU A 310 26.99 -23.19 24.53
N TYR A 311 27.67 -24.34 24.57
CA TYR A 311 27.06 -25.62 24.86
C TYR A 311 27.19 -25.91 26.35
N ILE A 312 26.08 -26.22 27.02
CA ILE A 312 26.08 -26.54 28.45
C ILE A 312 26.95 -27.79 28.74
N ASP A 313 26.94 -28.74 27.82
CA ASP A 313 27.73 -29.97 27.95
C ASP A 313 29.27 -29.75 27.84
N ASP A 314 29.68 -28.63 27.23
CA ASP A 314 31.08 -28.20 27.11
C ASP A 314 31.58 -27.43 28.34
N ILE A 315 30.71 -27.13 29.31
CA ILE A 315 31.08 -26.43 30.53
C ILE A 315 31.79 -27.43 31.48
N ASN A 316 33.10 -27.54 31.34
CA ASN A 316 33.91 -28.30 32.24
C ASN A 316 34.29 -27.44 33.46
N THR A 317 33.67 -27.73 34.60
CA THR A 317 33.93 -27.01 35.87
C THR A 317 35.31 -27.38 36.46
N GLU A 318 35.97 -28.38 35.96
CA GLU A 318 37.32 -28.82 36.41
C GLU A 318 38.43 -27.99 35.75
N ASN A 319 38.12 -27.18 34.68
CA ASN A 319 39.08 -26.27 34.04
C ASN A 319 38.58 -24.80 34.10
N PRO A 320 38.94 -24.07 35.16
CA PRO A 320 38.52 -22.65 35.28
C PRO A 320 39.04 -21.73 34.18
N ALA A 321 40.20 -22.03 33.60
CA ALA A 321 40.78 -21.22 32.51
C ALA A 321 39.95 -21.37 31.25
N PHE A 322 39.49 -22.55 30.92
CA PHE A 322 38.61 -22.79 29.79
C PHE A 322 37.26 -22.02 29.94
N LEU A 323 36.65 -22.14 31.13
CA LEU A 323 35.41 -21.42 31.41
C LEU A 323 35.57 -19.90 31.28
N THR A 324 36.68 -19.37 31.82
CA THR A 324 37.01 -17.93 31.72
C THR A 324 37.20 -17.51 30.26
N ALA A 325 37.85 -18.32 29.44
CA ALA A 325 38.03 -18.11 28.02
C ALA A 325 36.67 -18.04 27.26
N GLN A 326 35.78 -19.01 27.54
CA GLN A 326 34.43 -19.02 26.92
C GLN A 326 33.58 -17.80 27.32
N LEU A 327 33.59 -17.43 28.61
CA LEU A 327 32.89 -16.26 29.09
C LEU A 327 33.42 -14.95 28.45
N SER A 328 34.75 -14.89 28.26
CA SER A 328 35.40 -13.74 27.63
C SER A 328 35.06 -13.65 26.13
N LYS A 329 35.06 -14.76 25.44
CA LYS A 329 34.60 -14.88 24.06
C LYS A 329 33.15 -14.39 23.91
N ILE A 330 32.25 -14.89 24.78
CA ILE A 330 30.85 -14.47 24.78
C ILE A 330 30.71 -12.97 25.06
N LYS A 331 31.48 -12.44 26.05
CA LYS A 331 31.49 -11.02 26.36
C LYS A 331 31.92 -10.17 25.17
N ALA A 332 33.02 -10.56 24.50
CA ALA A 332 33.54 -9.87 23.32
C ALA A 332 32.52 -9.93 22.15
N LEU A 333 31.98 -11.13 21.87
CA LEU A 333 30.99 -11.35 20.84
C LEU A 333 29.72 -10.48 21.09
N LYS A 334 29.17 -10.53 22.30
CA LYS A 334 27.96 -9.79 22.67
C LYS A 334 28.17 -8.28 22.59
N THR A 335 29.29 -7.77 23.13
CA THR A 335 29.59 -6.34 23.15
C THR A 335 29.72 -5.80 21.73
N VAL A 336 30.53 -6.46 20.90
CA VAL A 336 30.79 -5.97 19.53
C VAL A 336 29.59 -6.18 18.62
N ALA A 337 28.89 -7.33 18.72
CA ALA A 337 27.66 -7.54 17.97
C ALA A 337 26.59 -6.50 18.32
N SER A 338 26.46 -6.14 19.62
CA SER A 338 25.51 -5.09 20.05
C SER A 338 25.84 -3.73 19.46
N LYS A 339 27.11 -3.34 19.35
CA LYS A 339 27.52 -2.09 18.67
C LYS A 339 27.09 -2.08 17.19
N ILE A 340 27.34 -3.20 16.50
CA ILE A 340 26.95 -3.34 15.07
C ILE A 340 25.43 -3.30 14.95
N ILE A 341 24.70 -4.03 15.78
CA ILE A 341 23.23 -4.06 15.81
C ILE A 341 22.66 -2.67 16.06
N THR A 342 23.21 -1.92 17.02
CA THR A 342 22.76 -0.56 17.32
C THR A 342 22.91 0.38 16.10
N PHE A 343 24.03 0.27 15.39
CA PHE A 343 24.25 1.08 14.20
C PHE A 343 23.31 0.70 13.05
N LEU A 344 23.12 -0.59 12.82
CA LEU A 344 22.13 -1.07 11.83
C LEU A 344 20.70 -0.64 12.19
N ALA A 345 20.33 -0.77 13.46
CA ALA A 345 19.03 -0.33 13.95
C ALA A 345 18.82 1.18 13.77
N GLN A 346 19.84 2.01 13.97
CA GLN A 346 19.75 3.45 13.72
C GLN A 346 19.45 3.77 12.26
N ILE A 347 20.12 3.10 11.32
CA ILE A 347 19.89 3.27 9.89
C ILE A 347 18.45 2.86 9.53
N GLU A 348 18.02 1.72 10.03
CA GLU A 348 16.70 1.17 9.75
C GLU A 348 15.59 2.02 10.38
N ASP A 349 15.75 2.44 11.64
CA ASP A 349 14.81 3.33 12.33
C ASP A 349 14.70 4.70 11.63
N PHE A 350 15.79 5.21 11.10
CA PHE A 350 15.76 6.43 10.30
C PHE A 350 14.93 6.26 9.03
N GLN A 351 15.16 5.19 8.26
CA GLN A 351 14.37 4.87 7.07
C GLN A 351 12.88 4.67 7.43
N LYS A 352 12.60 3.98 8.54
CA LYS A 352 11.26 3.78 9.06
C LYS A 352 10.57 5.11 9.42
N LYS A 353 11.27 6.01 10.12
CA LYS A 353 10.75 7.36 10.43
C LYS A 353 10.42 8.14 9.16
N LEU A 354 11.26 8.06 8.14
CA LEU A 354 11.04 8.73 6.87
C LEU A 354 9.87 8.10 6.07
N TRP A 355 9.73 6.78 6.12
CA TRP A 355 8.61 6.06 5.52
C TRP A 355 7.28 6.43 6.17
N LEU A 356 7.24 6.41 7.50
CA LEU A 356 6.04 6.70 8.30
C LEU A 356 5.72 8.19 8.43
N LYS A 357 6.66 9.08 8.08
CA LYS A 357 6.42 10.52 8.03
C LYS A 357 5.19 10.80 7.16
N LYS A 358 4.24 11.61 7.66
CA LYS A 358 3.14 12.13 6.85
C LYS A 358 3.70 12.90 5.66
N LYS A 359 3.27 12.54 4.46
CA LYS A 359 3.76 13.16 3.22
C LYS A 359 3.13 14.53 3.01
N PHE A 360 3.90 15.42 2.37
CA PHE A 360 3.36 16.70 1.97
C PHE A 360 2.40 16.55 0.80
N VAL A 361 1.37 17.38 0.79
CA VAL A 361 0.55 17.61 -0.40
C VAL A 361 1.33 18.56 -1.31
N ILE A 362 1.73 18.08 -2.47
CA ILE A 362 2.47 18.89 -3.45
C ILE A 362 1.54 19.88 -4.13
N SER A 363 0.37 19.40 -4.57
CA SER A 363 -0.62 20.24 -5.22
C SER A 363 -2.04 19.80 -4.91
N THR A 364 -2.96 20.76 -4.86
CA THR A 364 -4.40 20.54 -4.73
C THR A 364 -5.10 21.31 -5.83
N ASN A 365 -5.93 20.62 -6.61
CA ASN A 365 -6.77 21.21 -7.64
C ASN A 365 -8.18 20.62 -7.59
N TYR A 366 -9.08 21.22 -8.35
CA TYR A 366 -10.50 20.86 -8.37
C TYR A 366 -11.02 20.73 -9.79
N CYS A 367 -11.86 19.72 -10.01
CA CYS A 367 -12.70 19.58 -11.19
C CYS A 367 -14.13 19.90 -10.79
N ILE A 368 -14.72 20.94 -11.39
CA ILE A 368 -15.99 21.54 -10.98
C ILE A 368 -16.90 21.67 -12.19
N THR A 369 -18.15 21.20 -12.09
CA THR A 369 -19.15 21.44 -13.13
C THR A 369 -19.61 22.91 -13.16
N LEU A 370 -19.88 23.46 -14.35
CA LEU A 370 -20.18 24.88 -14.52
C LEU A 370 -21.45 25.33 -13.81
N ASP A 371 -22.43 24.44 -13.59
CA ASP A 371 -23.63 24.73 -12.79
C ASP A 371 -23.37 25.15 -11.35
N ARG A 372 -22.15 24.85 -10.85
CA ARG A 372 -21.69 25.22 -9.49
C ARG A 372 -20.81 26.46 -9.47
N ILE A 373 -20.56 27.07 -10.63
CA ILE A 373 -19.69 28.24 -10.78
C ILE A 373 -20.52 29.45 -11.12
N PRO A 374 -20.43 30.55 -10.35
CA PRO A 374 -21.13 31.79 -10.68
C PRO A 374 -20.76 32.32 -12.09
N GLU A 375 -21.73 32.80 -12.84
CA GLU A 375 -21.54 33.27 -14.22
C GLU A 375 -20.53 34.43 -14.35
N GLU A 376 -20.24 35.13 -13.27
CA GLU A 376 -19.22 36.21 -13.25
C GLU A 376 -17.79 35.70 -13.55
N TYR A 377 -17.53 34.41 -13.37
CA TYR A 377 -16.25 33.76 -13.70
C TYR A 377 -16.14 33.34 -15.17
N TYR A 378 -17.25 33.26 -15.91
CA TYR A 378 -17.30 32.77 -17.29
C TYR A 378 -16.42 33.53 -18.28
N PRO A 379 -16.25 34.86 -18.22
CA PRO A 379 -15.32 35.55 -19.10
C PRO A 379 -13.86 35.13 -18.93
N GLU A 380 -13.41 34.91 -17.69
CA GLU A 380 -12.04 34.45 -17.41
C GLU A 380 -11.87 32.98 -17.83
N ILE A 381 -12.88 32.16 -17.60
CA ILE A 381 -12.89 30.75 -18.01
C ILE A 381 -12.80 30.62 -19.53
N ALA A 382 -13.61 31.36 -20.28
CA ALA A 382 -13.61 31.37 -21.75
C ALA A 382 -12.30 31.91 -22.36
N ALA A 383 -11.51 32.67 -21.61
CA ALA A 383 -10.24 33.21 -22.05
C ALA A 383 -9.07 32.15 -21.88
N SER A 384 -9.25 31.12 -21.08
CA SER A 384 -8.21 30.10 -20.80
C SER A 384 -8.07 29.14 -21.98
N GLN A 385 -7.05 29.31 -22.81
CA GLN A 385 -6.78 28.42 -23.95
C GLN A 385 -6.50 26.96 -23.51
N ALA A 386 -5.88 26.79 -22.36
CA ALA A 386 -5.58 25.45 -21.82
C ALA A 386 -6.88 24.70 -21.46
N GLN A 387 -7.85 25.40 -20.83
CA GLN A 387 -9.15 24.81 -20.50
C GLN A 387 -9.96 24.48 -21.75
N LEU A 388 -9.99 25.42 -22.73
CA LEU A 388 -10.70 25.21 -24.00
C LEU A 388 -10.12 24.01 -24.77
N LYS A 389 -8.79 23.83 -24.74
CA LYS A 389 -8.13 22.70 -25.35
C LYS A 389 -8.51 21.38 -24.64
N GLU A 390 -8.49 21.34 -23.30
CA GLU A 390 -8.92 20.17 -22.54
C GLU A 390 -10.37 19.78 -22.84
N TRP A 391 -11.30 20.74 -22.92
CA TRP A 391 -12.69 20.47 -23.29
C TRP A 391 -12.83 19.91 -24.71
N LYS A 392 -12.04 20.42 -25.65
CA LYS A 392 -12.02 19.89 -27.02
C LYS A 392 -11.52 18.46 -27.07
N GLU A 393 -10.48 18.13 -26.29
CA GLU A 393 -9.88 16.79 -26.24
C GLU A 393 -10.79 15.79 -25.50
N LEU A 394 -11.38 16.19 -24.37
CA LEU A 394 -12.18 15.27 -23.55
C LEU A 394 -13.60 15.08 -24.06
N TYR A 395 -14.26 16.14 -24.54
CA TYR A 395 -15.71 16.15 -24.82
C TYR A 395 -16.06 16.46 -26.27
N ASP A 396 -15.09 16.78 -27.12
CA ASP A 396 -15.29 17.29 -28.48
C ASP A 396 -16.14 18.59 -28.51
N VAL A 397 -16.13 19.36 -27.40
CA VAL A 397 -16.85 20.64 -27.26
C VAL A 397 -15.91 21.80 -27.58
N SER A 398 -16.40 22.75 -28.36
CA SER A 398 -15.68 23.98 -28.71
C SER A 398 -16.48 25.20 -28.21
N ILE A 399 -15.89 25.97 -27.32
CA ILE A 399 -16.44 27.21 -26.76
C ILE A 399 -15.70 28.36 -27.40
N THR A 400 -16.46 29.35 -27.88
CA THR A 400 -15.91 30.55 -28.54
C THR A 400 -16.29 31.86 -27.83
N SER A 401 -17.24 31.78 -26.88
CA SER A 401 -17.63 32.96 -26.06
C SER A 401 -18.12 32.51 -24.66
N ALA A 402 -18.10 33.44 -23.71
CA ALA A 402 -18.54 33.19 -22.33
C ALA A 402 -20.03 32.82 -22.25
N GLU A 403 -20.89 33.41 -23.15
CA GLU A 403 -22.34 33.17 -23.15
C GLU A 403 -22.67 31.69 -23.48
N GLN A 404 -21.82 31.02 -24.24
CA GLN A 404 -22.03 29.59 -24.56
C GLN A 404 -21.90 28.69 -23.34
N LEU A 405 -21.15 29.12 -22.32
CA LEU A 405 -20.94 28.33 -21.10
C LEU A 405 -22.25 28.12 -20.32
N ALA A 406 -23.16 29.09 -20.35
CA ALA A 406 -24.47 28.94 -19.70
C ALA A 406 -25.33 27.80 -20.28
N GLY A 407 -25.06 27.39 -21.52
CA GLY A 407 -25.70 26.22 -22.17
C GLY A 407 -25.05 24.86 -21.89
N GLU A 408 -23.95 24.85 -21.15
CA GLU A 408 -23.13 23.65 -20.86
C GLU A 408 -22.90 23.42 -19.33
N PRO A 409 -23.98 23.24 -18.55
CA PRO A 409 -23.91 23.28 -17.10
C PRO A 409 -22.99 22.18 -16.52
N PHE A 410 -22.82 21.07 -17.22
CA PHE A 410 -22.02 19.94 -16.75
C PHE A 410 -20.61 19.82 -17.35
N LEU A 411 -20.18 20.83 -18.16
CA LEU A 411 -18.77 20.91 -18.50
C LEU A 411 -17.93 21.05 -17.24
N VAL A 412 -16.83 20.29 -17.19
CA VAL A 412 -15.97 20.24 -16.01
C VAL A 412 -14.81 21.22 -16.18
N LEU A 413 -14.76 22.25 -15.35
CA LEU A 413 -13.61 23.14 -15.23
C LEU A 413 -12.52 22.43 -14.40
N ASP A 414 -11.26 22.50 -14.85
CA ASP A 414 -10.09 22.05 -14.07
C ASP A 414 -9.27 23.25 -13.60
N THR A 415 -9.21 23.48 -12.29
CA THR A 415 -8.53 24.64 -11.71
C THR A 415 -7.01 24.67 -11.96
N LYS A 416 -6.40 23.58 -12.39
CA LYS A 416 -4.97 23.54 -12.78
C LYS A 416 -4.62 24.48 -13.94
N HIS A 417 -5.63 24.84 -14.76
CA HIS A 417 -5.46 25.73 -15.93
C HIS A 417 -5.55 27.22 -15.58
N PHE A 418 -5.67 27.53 -14.30
CA PHE A 418 -5.88 28.87 -13.78
C PHE A 418 -4.85 29.24 -12.72
N SER A 419 -4.77 30.52 -12.38
CA SER A 419 -3.90 31.04 -11.34
C SER A 419 -4.37 30.57 -9.94
N GLU A 420 -3.45 30.56 -8.97
CA GLU A 420 -3.79 30.29 -7.56
C GLU A 420 -4.81 31.32 -7.02
N GLU A 421 -4.75 32.59 -7.51
CA GLU A 421 -5.67 33.62 -7.11
C GLU A 421 -7.09 33.36 -7.61
N PHE A 422 -7.25 32.93 -8.87
CA PHE A 422 -8.54 32.49 -9.42
C PHE A 422 -9.07 31.29 -8.63
N LYS A 423 -8.24 30.30 -8.39
CA LYS A 423 -8.63 29.12 -7.62
C LYS A 423 -9.08 29.49 -6.21
N ASP A 424 -8.31 30.30 -5.49
CA ASP A 424 -8.65 30.72 -4.13
C ASP A 424 -9.96 31.52 -4.09
N LYS A 425 -10.20 32.42 -5.10
CA LYS A 425 -11.43 33.16 -5.22
C LYS A 425 -12.61 32.23 -5.48
N LEU A 426 -12.49 31.32 -6.42
CA LEU A 426 -13.56 30.37 -6.76
C LEU A 426 -13.88 29.43 -5.59
N MET A 427 -12.87 28.95 -4.84
CA MET A 427 -13.10 28.11 -3.66
C MET A 427 -13.78 28.88 -2.52
N GLY A 428 -13.66 30.20 -2.49
CA GLY A 428 -14.34 31.06 -1.55
C GLY A 428 -15.88 31.14 -1.73
N GLU A 429 -16.41 30.73 -2.89
CA GLU A 429 -17.85 30.67 -3.17
C GLU A 429 -18.55 29.49 -2.47
N PHE A 430 -17.81 28.51 -1.94
CA PHE A 430 -18.36 27.35 -1.27
C PHE A 430 -18.40 27.54 0.25
N ASP A 431 -19.59 27.35 0.84
CA ASP A 431 -19.81 27.51 2.29
C ASP A 431 -19.39 26.29 3.14
N ASN A 432 -19.39 25.08 2.55
CA ASN A 432 -19.00 23.84 3.21
C ASN A 432 -18.17 22.99 2.24
N LEU A 433 -16.96 23.48 1.89
CA LEU A 433 -16.15 22.97 0.81
C LEU A 433 -15.93 21.44 0.86
N ASP A 434 -15.54 20.89 1.99
CA ASP A 434 -15.31 19.45 2.13
C ASP A 434 -16.61 18.64 2.12
N GLU A 435 -17.72 19.19 2.64
CA GLU A 435 -19.04 18.57 2.58
C GLU A 435 -19.61 18.59 1.16
N GLU A 436 -19.37 19.66 0.42
CA GLU A 436 -19.81 19.81 -0.96
C GLU A 436 -18.91 19.05 -1.96
N THR A 437 -17.72 18.62 -1.54
CA THR A 437 -16.84 17.78 -2.35
C THR A 437 -17.42 16.37 -2.48
N ASN A 438 -17.71 15.97 -3.71
CA ASN A 438 -18.31 14.66 -4.04
C ASN A 438 -17.25 13.57 -4.21
N GLY A 439 -16.07 13.90 -4.75
CA GLY A 439 -14.98 13.00 -5.01
C GLY A 439 -13.62 13.54 -4.59
N LEU A 440 -12.74 12.66 -4.14
CA LEU A 440 -11.33 12.93 -3.85
C LEU A 440 -10.45 11.95 -4.62
N LEU A 441 -9.62 12.46 -5.51
CA LEU A 441 -8.62 11.67 -6.24
C LEU A 441 -7.24 11.98 -5.67
N ILE A 442 -6.46 10.97 -5.30
CA ILE A 442 -5.12 11.16 -4.73
C ILE A 442 -4.10 10.42 -5.61
N ASN A 443 -3.24 11.19 -6.27
CA ASN A 443 -2.09 10.64 -6.98
C ASN A 443 -0.95 10.43 -5.97
N SER A 444 -0.80 9.21 -5.53
CA SER A 444 0.17 8.81 -4.50
C SER A 444 0.30 7.31 -4.40
N GLU A 445 1.41 6.88 -3.84
CA GLU A 445 1.54 5.54 -3.27
C GLU A 445 0.48 5.39 -2.17
N ASN A 446 -0.28 4.28 -2.21
CA ASN A 446 -1.50 4.13 -1.41
C ASN A 446 -1.25 4.02 0.11
N PHE A 447 -0.13 3.43 0.57
CA PHE A 447 0.22 3.43 1.99
C PHE A 447 0.42 4.87 2.50
N GLN A 448 1.05 5.75 1.71
CA GLN A 448 1.30 7.14 2.08
C GLN A 448 -0.01 7.93 2.14
N ALA A 449 -0.89 7.75 1.16
CA ALA A 449 -2.21 8.37 1.14
C ALA A 449 -3.07 7.89 2.33
N LEU A 450 -3.15 6.57 2.56
CA LEU A 450 -3.85 5.99 3.71
C LEU A 450 -3.29 6.51 5.04
N ASN A 451 -1.96 6.64 5.15
CA ASN A 451 -1.32 7.18 6.35
C ASN A 451 -1.68 8.66 6.57
N LEU A 452 -1.64 9.49 5.52
CA LEU A 452 -1.99 10.92 5.62
C LEU A 452 -3.44 11.11 6.08
N MET A 453 -4.36 10.28 5.59
CA MET A 453 -5.80 10.42 5.83
C MET A 453 -6.25 10.02 7.24
N GLN A 454 -5.41 9.40 8.06
CA GLN A 454 -5.83 8.81 9.35
C GLN A 454 -6.54 9.82 10.26
N GLU A 455 -6.02 11.05 10.39
CA GLU A 455 -6.62 12.03 11.31
C GLU A 455 -7.98 12.54 10.83
N LYS A 456 -8.11 12.78 9.51
CA LYS A 456 -9.33 13.36 8.93
C LYS A 456 -10.45 12.33 8.73
N TYR A 457 -10.13 11.11 8.27
CA TYR A 457 -11.12 10.13 7.81
C TYR A 457 -11.27 8.88 8.70
N GLN A 458 -10.68 8.87 9.90
CA GLN A 458 -10.84 7.77 10.85
C GLN A 458 -12.33 7.48 11.10
N GLU A 459 -12.75 6.22 10.95
CA GLU A 459 -14.12 5.73 11.15
C GLU A 459 -15.21 6.44 10.31
N LYS A 460 -14.84 6.95 9.12
CA LYS A 460 -15.78 7.64 8.21
C LYS A 460 -16.20 6.78 7.02
N VAL A 461 -15.34 5.89 6.57
CA VAL A 461 -15.56 5.11 5.34
C VAL A 461 -16.56 3.99 5.61
N LYS A 462 -17.60 3.90 4.78
CA LYS A 462 -18.60 2.84 4.85
C LYS A 462 -18.18 1.61 4.07
N THR A 463 -17.65 1.80 2.87
CA THR A 463 -17.28 0.70 1.99
C THR A 463 -15.91 0.94 1.41
N ILE A 464 -15.06 -0.06 1.51
CA ILE A 464 -13.79 -0.14 0.81
C ILE A 464 -13.92 -1.23 -0.25
N TYR A 465 -13.58 -0.91 -1.49
CA TYR A 465 -13.34 -1.89 -2.55
C TYR A 465 -11.90 -1.80 -2.99
N ILE A 466 -11.23 -2.93 -3.16
CA ILE A 466 -9.86 -2.99 -3.67
C ILE A 466 -9.68 -4.13 -4.66
N ASP A 467 -8.82 -3.86 -5.62
CA ASP A 467 -8.34 -4.81 -6.63
C ASP A 467 -6.81 -4.83 -6.62
N PRO A 468 -6.17 -5.44 -5.58
CA PRO A 468 -4.72 -5.45 -5.46
C PRO A 468 -4.08 -6.32 -6.53
N PRO A 469 -2.77 -6.19 -6.81
CA PRO A 469 -2.07 -7.11 -7.71
C PRO A 469 -2.25 -8.56 -7.28
N TYR A 470 -2.55 -9.46 -8.22
CA TYR A 470 -2.88 -10.87 -7.93
C TYR A 470 -1.64 -11.76 -7.74
N ASN A 471 -0.45 -11.19 -7.87
CA ASN A 471 0.83 -11.90 -7.74
C ASN A 471 0.98 -13.07 -8.74
N THR A 472 0.45 -12.91 -9.93
CA THR A 472 0.46 -13.94 -10.98
C THR A 472 1.85 -14.15 -11.60
N GLY A 473 2.81 -13.27 -11.29
CA GLY A 473 4.10 -13.20 -11.96
C GLY A 473 4.06 -12.51 -13.32
N ASN A 474 2.86 -12.11 -13.80
CA ASN A 474 2.62 -11.53 -15.11
C ASN A 474 1.94 -10.14 -15.05
N ASP A 475 1.57 -9.68 -13.86
CA ASP A 475 0.79 -8.47 -13.61
C ASP A 475 1.62 -7.18 -13.69
N GLY A 476 2.80 -7.19 -14.31
CA GLY A 476 3.68 -6.02 -14.37
C GLY A 476 4.26 -5.58 -13.02
N PHE A 477 3.82 -6.22 -11.95
CA PHE A 477 4.26 -5.98 -10.59
C PHE A 477 5.42 -6.91 -10.28
N THR A 478 6.64 -6.38 -10.33
CA THR A 478 7.85 -7.17 -10.04
C THR A 478 8.13 -7.15 -8.54
N TYR A 479 8.03 -8.31 -7.90
CA TYR A 479 8.47 -8.49 -6.51
C TYR A 479 9.94 -8.94 -6.47
N LYS A 480 10.61 -8.66 -5.35
CA LYS A 480 11.99 -9.09 -5.15
C LYS A 480 12.09 -10.62 -5.24
N ASP A 481 12.98 -11.11 -6.09
CA ASP A 481 13.17 -12.53 -6.38
C ASP A 481 13.36 -13.40 -5.13
N GLY A 482 12.66 -14.53 -5.09
CA GLY A 482 12.74 -15.53 -4.04
C GLY A 482 11.84 -15.31 -2.82
N PHE A 483 11.14 -14.16 -2.73
CA PHE A 483 10.21 -13.86 -1.63
C PHE A 483 8.86 -13.30 -2.12
N GLN A 484 8.47 -13.64 -3.33
CA GLN A 484 7.32 -13.05 -4.01
C GLN A 484 6.04 -13.04 -3.15
N SER A 485 5.63 -14.20 -2.61
CA SER A 485 4.43 -14.26 -1.74
C SER A 485 4.64 -13.55 -0.39
N SER A 486 5.86 -13.59 0.19
CA SER A 486 6.16 -12.87 1.44
C SER A 486 6.14 -11.36 1.26
N SER A 487 6.68 -10.85 0.15
CA SER A 487 6.68 -9.43 -0.19
C SER A 487 5.26 -8.94 -0.42
N TRP A 488 4.47 -9.71 -1.19
CA TRP A 488 3.05 -9.45 -1.43
C TRP A 488 2.25 -9.43 -0.11
N ALA A 489 2.46 -10.42 0.76
CA ALA A 489 1.78 -10.49 2.05
C ALA A 489 2.08 -9.26 2.93
N SER A 490 3.34 -8.82 3.02
CA SER A 490 3.73 -7.61 3.75
C SER A 490 3.13 -6.35 3.11
N PHE A 491 3.14 -6.26 1.78
CA PHE A 491 2.56 -5.16 1.02
C PHE A 491 1.07 -4.99 1.33
N VAL A 492 0.30 -6.07 1.23
CA VAL A 492 -1.15 -6.07 1.47
C VAL A 492 -1.48 -5.83 2.93
N GLN A 493 -0.83 -6.56 3.86
CA GLN A 493 -1.09 -6.41 5.30
C GLN A 493 -0.89 -4.98 5.80
N ASN A 494 0.19 -4.33 5.41
CA ASN A 494 0.49 -2.98 5.88
C ASN A 494 -0.60 -1.98 5.49
N ARG A 495 -1.22 -2.15 4.32
CA ARG A 495 -2.33 -1.31 3.83
C ARG A 495 -3.66 -1.65 4.47
N LEU A 496 -3.96 -2.94 4.64
CA LEU A 496 -5.19 -3.39 5.31
C LEU A 496 -5.26 -2.89 6.76
N VAL A 497 -4.12 -2.85 7.46
CA VAL A 497 -4.05 -2.30 8.83
C VAL A 497 -4.50 -0.83 8.84
N LEU A 498 -3.97 0.00 7.95
CA LEU A 498 -4.36 1.41 7.85
C LEU A 498 -5.83 1.57 7.40
N ALA A 499 -6.26 0.79 6.42
CA ALA A 499 -7.61 0.83 5.87
C ALA A 499 -8.67 0.48 6.92
N LYS A 500 -8.39 -0.47 7.81
CA LYS A 500 -9.29 -0.84 8.92
C LYS A 500 -9.63 0.34 9.83
N TYR A 501 -8.67 1.23 10.09
CA TYR A 501 -8.91 2.42 10.93
C TYR A 501 -9.85 3.42 10.27
N LEU A 502 -9.85 3.50 8.94
CA LEU A 502 -10.74 4.39 8.19
C LEU A 502 -12.18 3.89 8.14
N LEU A 503 -12.42 2.56 8.19
CA LEU A 503 -13.76 1.98 8.20
C LEU A 503 -14.55 2.40 9.44
N ASN A 504 -15.81 2.80 9.25
CA ASN A 504 -16.74 3.01 10.35
C ASN A 504 -17.20 1.67 10.97
N GLN A 505 -17.88 1.70 12.11
CA GLN A 505 -18.26 0.48 12.83
C GLN A 505 -19.18 -0.48 12.03
N SER A 506 -19.96 0.04 11.09
CA SER A 506 -20.80 -0.77 10.19
C SER A 506 -20.17 -0.99 8.81
N GLY A 507 -18.88 -0.66 8.67
CA GLY A 507 -18.16 -0.68 7.41
C GLY A 507 -17.80 -2.07 6.94
N VAL A 508 -17.55 -2.18 5.64
CA VAL A 508 -17.22 -3.42 4.93
C VAL A 508 -16.06 -3.18 3.94
N ILE A 509 -15.18 -4.17 3.83
CA ILE A 509 -14.15 -4.21 2.79
C ILE A 509 -14.41 -5.38 1.85
N PHE A 510 -14.27 -5.12 0.55
CA PHE A 510 -14.34 -6.07 -0.55
C PHE A 510 -12.97 -6.13 -1.22
N GLN A 511 -12.40 -7.32 -1.34
CA GLN A 511 -11.06 -7.57 -1.83
C GLN A 511 -11.11 -8.55 -2.98
N SER A 512 -10.86 -8.09 -4.22
CA SER A 512 -10.74 -8.95 -5.40
C SER A 512 -9.42 -9.70 -5.37
N ILE A 513 -9.43 -10.99 -5.71
CA ILE A 513 -8.24 -11.84 -5.77
C ILE A 513 -8.50 -13.08 -6.61
N ASP A 514 -7.45 -13.72 -7.12
CA ASP A 514 -7.56 -15.03 -7.78
C ASP A 514 -6.93 -16.16 -6.95
N ASP A 515 -6.83 -17.36 -7.53
CA ASP A 515 -6.31 -18.56 -6.87
C ASP A 515 -4.85 -18.44 -6.40
N ASN A 516 -4.06 -17.49 -6.94
CA ASN A 516 -2.64 -17.38 -6.58
C ASN A 516 -2.44 -16.99 -5.11
N GLU A 517 -3.21 -16.03 -4.61
CA GLU A 517 -3.01 -15.50 -3.25
C GLU A 517 -4.29 -15.49 -2.40
N GLN A 518 -5.41 -16.09 -2.86
CA GLN A 518 -6.66 -16.09 -2.09
C GLN A 518 -6.49 -16.67 -0.67
N ALA A 519 -5.82 -17.82 -0.55
CA ALA A 519 -5.63 -18.47 0.74
C ALA A 519 -4.77 -17.62 1.70
N ASN A 520 -3.75 -16.92 1.18
CA ASN A 520 -2.91 -16.02 1.96
C ASN A 520 -3.68 -14.75 2.36
N LEU A 521 -4.45 -14.18 1.43
CA LEU A 521 -5.29 -13.00 1.70
C LEU A 521 -6.28 -13.29 2.83
N LYS A 522 -6.93 -14.45 2.80
CA LYS A 522 -7.87 -14.87 3.85
C LYS A 522 -7.21 -14.87 5.23
N GLN A 523 -6.03 -15.46 5.36
CA GLN A 523 -5.33 -15.54 6.64
C GLN A 523 -4.81 -14.17 7.11
N ILE A 524 -4.33 -13.32 6.18
CA ILE A 524 -3.92 -11.95 6.49
C ILE A 524 -5.12 -11.15 6.98
N SER A 525 -6.25 -11.24 6.28
CA SER A 525 -7.48 -10.54 6.63
C SER A 525 -8.09 -11.02 7.95
N ASP A 526 -8.02 -12.33 8.25
CA ASP A 526 -8.38 -12.88 9.57
C ASP A 526 -7.53 -12.25 10.69
N GLY A 527 -6.21 -12.12 10.45
CA GLY A 527 -5.31 -11.47 11.41
C GLY A 527 -5.58 -9.97 11.59
N VAL A 528 -5.99 -9.27 10.54
CA VAL A 528 -6.27 -7.83 10.59
C VAL A 528 -7.67 -7.54 11.10
N PHE A 529 -8.71 -8.14 10.53
CA PHE A 529 -10.11 -7.83 10.85
C PHE A 529 -10.68 -8.69 11.97
N GLY A 530 -10.14 -9.88 12.19
CA GLY A 530 -10.65 -10.93 13.05
C GLY A 530 -11.53 -11.91 12.27
N GLU A 531 -11.32 -13.22 12.45
CA GLU A 531 -12.03 -14.30 11.75
C GLU A 531 -13.56 -14.17 11.90
N GLN A 532 -14.03 -13.76 13.09
CA GLN A 532 -15.45 -13.57 13.40
C GLN A 532 -16.11 -12.48 12.55
N ASN A 533 -15.34 -11.60 11.90
CA ASN A 533 -15.83 -10.51 11.05
C ASN A 533 -15.84 -10.87 9.55
N PHE A 534 -15.45 -12.10 9.21
CA PHE A 534 -15.58 -12.62 7.86
C PHE A 534 -17.05 -12.73 7.46
N LEU A 535 -17.42 -12.19 6.29
CA LEU A 535 -18.78 -12.21 5.79
C LEU A 535 -19.00 -13.35 4.80
N LEU A 536 -18.20 -13.37 3.74
CA LEU A 536 -18.26 -14.41 2.71
C LEU A 536 -17.06 -14.35 1.78
N LEU A 537 -16.83 -15.45 1.08
CA LEU A 537 -16.01 -15.53 -0.12
C LEU A 537 -16.98 -15.68 -1.31
N MET A 538 -17.06 -14.65 -2.15
CA MET A 538 -17.91 -14.66 -3.35
C MET A 538 -17.10 -15.19 -4.53
N VAL A 539 -17.66 -16.14 -5.28
CA VAL A 539 -17.10 -16.59 -6.55
C VAL A 539 -17.65 -15.70 -7.65
N VAL A 540 -16.75 -15.06 -8.40
CA VAL A 540 -17.08 -14.12 -9.47
C VAL A 540 -16.67 -14.73 -10.80
N ASN A 541 -17.60 -14.83 -11.74
CA ASN A 541 -17.29 -15.32 -13.07
C ASN A 541 -16.37 -14.33 -13.80
N ARG A 542 -15.32 -14.82 -14.43
CA ARG A 542 -14.45 -13.99 -15.29
C ARG A 542 -15.10 -13.70 -16.63
N ALA A 543 -14.95 -12.48 -17.11
CA ALA A 543 -15.43 -12.08 -18.44
C ALA A 543 -14.62 -12.72 -19.57
N SER A 544 -13.39 -13.18 -19.31
CA SER A 544 -12.52 -13.91 -20.23
C SER A 544 -11.99 -15.17 -19.55
N GLU A 545 -11.98 -16.28 -20.29
CA GLU A 545 -11.43 -17.54 -19.81
C GLU A 545 -9.89 -17.52 -19.90
N ILE A 546 -9.23 -18.07 -18.88
CA ILE A 546 -7.79 -18.35 -18.94
C ILE A 546 -7.66 -19.85 -19.18
N ALA A 547 -7.21 -20.23 -20.37
CA ALA A 547 -6.95 -21.61 -20.72
C ALA A 547 -5.48 -21.95 -20.53
N THR A 548 -5.21 -23.01 -19.76
CA THR A 548 -3.91 -23.68 -19.72
C THR A 548 -4.03 -25.01 -20.48
N GLU A 549 -2.93 -25.76 -20.60
CA GLU A 549 -2.93 -27.05 -21.29
C GLU A 549 -4.03 -28.02 -20.78
N ASN A 550 -4.31 -27.99 -19.47
CA ASN A 550 -5.20 -28.97 -18.83
C ASN A 550 -6.41 -28.35 -18.11
N ILE A 551 -6.47 -27.02 -17.92
CA ILE A 551 -7.51 -26.38 -17.09
C ILE A 551 -7.98 -25.09 -17.78
N ILE A 552 -9.29 -24.85 -17.72
CA ILE A 552 -9.90 -23.57 -18.08
C ILE A 552 -10.36 -22.89 -16.79
N GLN A 553 -9.70 -21.80 -16.41
CA GLN A 553 -10.07 -20.99 -15.26
C GLN A 553 -11.12 -19.94 -15.68
N LYS A 554 -12.29 -19.98 -15.01
CA LYS A 554 -13.46 -19.15 -15.33
C LYS A 554 -13.90 -18.22 -14.21
N HIS A 555 -13.17 -18.16 -13.10
CA HIS A 555 -13.57 -17.37 -11.94
C HIS A 555 -12.41 -16.68 -11.25
N GLU A 556 -12.75 -15.69 -10.48
CA GLU A 556 -11.94 -15.02 -9.46
C GLU A 556 -12.77 -14.91 -8.18
N TYR A 557 -12.21 -14.39 -7.13
CA TYR A 557 -12.88 -14.29 -5.83
C TYR A 557 -13.03 -12.83 -5.41
N LEU A 558 -14.09 -12.58 -4.62
CA LEU A 558 -14.25 -11.37 -3.84
C LEU A 558 -14.35 -11.77 -2.37
N GLU A 559 -13.35 -11.44 -1.61
CA GLU A 559 -13.27 -11.72 -0.19
C GLU A 559 -13.84 -10.54 0.61
N CYS A 560 -14.74 -10.80 1.55
CA CYS A 560 -15.53 -9.78 2.22
C CYS A 560 -15.40 -9.85 3.73
N TYR A 561 -15.01 -8.73 4.36
CA TYR A 561 -14.95 -8.56 5.81
C TYR A 561 -15.70 -7.32 6.25
N SER A 562 -16.41 -7.43 7.37
CA SER A 562 -16.92 -6.26 8.08
C SER A 562 -15.90 -5.76 9.11
N LYS A 563 -15.95 -4.48 9.48
CA LYS A 563 -15.22 -4.01 10.67
C LYS A 563 -15.76 -4.63 11.94
N ASN A 564 -17.10 -4.74 12.03
CA ASN A 564 -17.82 -5.39 13.13
C ASN A 564 -19.11 -6.03 12.59
N ILE A 565 -19.15 -7.35 12.59
CA ILE A 565 -20.28 -8.13 12.05
C ILE A 565 -21.61 -7.85 12.78
N SER A 566 -21.56 -7.51 14.06
CA SER A 566 -22.77 -7.23 14.84
C SER A 566 -23.51 -5.98 14.37
N THR A 567 -22.81 -5.02 13.79
CA THR A 567 -23.34 -3.74 13.30
C THR A 567 -23.50 -3.67 11.79
N PHE A 568 -22.83 -4.55 11.04
CA PHE A 568 -22.94 -4.59 9.58
C PHE A 568 -24.38 -4.95 9.14
N ARG A 569 -24.90 -4.21 8.17
CA ARG A 569 -26.22 -4.47 7.53
C ARG A 569 -26.10 -4.11 6.04
N VAL A 570 -26.76 -4.93 5.21
CA VAL A 570 -27.02 -4.60 3.81
C VAL A 570 -28.28 -3.72 3.74
N ASN A 571 -28.27 -2.66 2.96
CA ASN A 571 -29.32 -1.67 2.93
C ASN A 571 -29.46 -0.87 1.62
N GLY A 572 -28.86 -1.40 0.52
CA GLY A 572 -28.83 -0.67 -0.75
C GLY A 572 -30.06 -0.91 -1.64
N ILE A 573 -30.45 -2.17 -1.89
CA ILE A 573 -31.53 -2.51 -2.83
C ILE A 573 -32.76 -3.01 -2.08
N PRO A 574 -33.88 -2.31 -2.10
CA PRO A 574 -35.13 -2.80 -1.54
C PRO A 574 -35.63 -4.05 -2.28
N LYS A 575 -35.96 -5.08 -1.53
CA LYS A 575 -36.58 -6.29 -2.05
C LYS A 575 -37.90 -6.52 -1.37
N TYR A 576 -38.96 -6.59 -2.15
CA TYR A 576 -40.30 -6.87 -1.64
C TYR A 576 -40.63 -8.36 -1.75
N SER A 577 -41.26 -8.86 -0.76
CA SER A 577 -41.79 -10.24 -0.73
C SER A 577 -43.20 -10.23 -0.21
N ILE A 578 -44.05 -11.06 -0.82
CA ILE A 578 -45.44 -11.28 -0.37
C ILE A 578 -45.51 -12.70 0.16
N SER A 579 -46.04 -12.86 1.33
CA SER A 579 -46.26 -14.16 1.94
C SER A 579 -47.68 -14.28 2.55
N ARG A 580 -48.27 -15.47 2.44
CA ARG A 580 -49.55 -15.74 3.08
C ARG A 580 -49.43 -15.66 4.60
N GLY A 581 -50.42 -15.07 5.23
CA GLY A 581 -50.48 -14.94 6.68
C GLY A 581 -50.80 -16.25 7.43
N THR A 582 -51.21 -17.30 6.71
CA THR A 582 -51.48 -18.63 7.31
C THR A 582 -50.37 -19.62 6.96
N VAL A 583 -50.33 -20.73 7.74
CA VAL A 583 -49.38 -21.85 7.50
C VAL A 583 -50.11 -23.18 7.65
N GLY A 584 -49.71 -24.19 6.86
CA GLY A 584 -50.23 -25.54 6.80
C GLY A 584 -49.55 -26.50 7.80
N ASN A 585 -49.06 -26.06 8.96
CA ASN A 585 -48.37 -26.93 9.92
C ASN A 585 -49.38 -27.58 10.89
N GLU A 586 -49.41 -28.92 10.95
CA GLU A 586 -50.17 -29.65 11.97
C GLU A 586 -49.59 -29.34 13.40
N GLY A 587 -50.48 -29.24 14.39
CA GLY A 587 -50.11 -28.97 15.77
C GLY A 587 -49.89 -27.49 16.12
N GLN A 588 -49.90 -26.56 15.16
CA GLN A 588 -49.81 -25.13 15.45
C GLN A 588 -51.14 -24.62 16.04
N THR A 589 -51.03 -23.80 17.10
CA THR A 589 -52.19 -23.16 17.74
C THR A 589 -52.91 -22.24 16.74
N MET A 590 -54.22 -22.06 16.94
CA MET A 590 -55.05 -21.16 16.15
C MET A 590 -55.48 -19.94 17.00
N PRO A 591 -54.60 -18.97 17.24
CA PRO A 591 -54.96 -17.79 18.00
C PRO A 591 -55.91 -16.89 17.16
N ILE A 592 -56.74 -16.15 17.91
CA ILE A 592 -57.61 -15.12 17.31
C ILE A 592 -56.79 -13.85 17.09
N ILE A 593 -56.91 -13.25 15.89
CA ILE A 593 -56.39 -11.93 15.57
C ILE A 593 -57.54 -11.06 15.12
N THR A 594 -57.56 -9.83 15.60
CA THR A 594 -58.47 -8.78 15.10
C THR A 594 -57.83 -8.03 13.97
N PHE A 595 -58.41 -8.09 12.78
CA PHE A 595 -58.02 -7.32 11.61
C PHE A 595 -58.82 -6.01 11.64
N PRO A 596 -58.12 -4.84 11.71
CA PRO A 596 -58.82 -3.56 11.85
C PRO A 596 -59.48 -3.15 10.53
N LYS A 597 -60.55 -2.36 10.64
CA LYS A 597 -61.13 -1.67 9.48
C LYS A 597 -60.12 -0.83 8.73
N GLY A 598 -60.33 -0.67 7.43
CA GLY A 598 -59.45 0.11 6.57
C GLY A 598 -58.39 -0.69 5.84
N LEU A 599 -58.27 -2.01 6.08
CA LEU A 599 -57.40 -2.87 5.31
C LEU A 599 -57.89 -3.04 3.86
N ARG A 600 -56.96 -3.11 2.92
CA ARG A 600 -57.31 -3.32 1.51
C ARG A 600 -57.78 -4.75 1.22
N CYS A 601 -58.75 -4.87 0.36
CA CYS A 601 -59.41 -6.13 -0.09
C CYS A 601 -59.38 -6.23 -1.61
N TYR A 602 -58.20 -6.34 -2.19
CA TYR A 602 -58.00 -6.32 -3.66
C TYR A 602 -58.82 -7.43 -4.37
N GLY A 603 -59.60 -7.05 -5.38
CA GLY A 603 -60.37 -7.99 -6.20
C GLY A 603 -61.47 -8.73 -5.45
N ILE A 604 -61.88 -8.26 -4.25
CA ILE A 604 -62.99 -8.79 -3.49
C ILE A 604 -64.20 -7.89 -3.75
N SER A 605 -65.29 -8.49 -4.19
CA SER A 605 -66.54 -7.75 -4.49
C SER A 605 -67.14 -7.13 -3.22
N ASP A 606 -67.79 -6.00 -3.37
CA ASP A 606 -68.56 -5.39 -2.29
C ASP A 606 -69.65 -6.33 -1.71
N GLY A 607 -69.73 -6.45 -0.40
CA GLY A 607 -70.73 -7.33 0.22
C GLY A 607 -70.42 -7.66 1.67
N ILE A 608 -71.30 -8.42 2.25
CA ILE A 608 -71.17 -8.98 3.60
C ILE A 608 -70.92 -10.45 3.51
N TYR A 609 -69.77 -10.88 4.01
CA TYR A 609 -69.33 -12.28 4.03
C TYR A 609 -69.48 -12.81 5.44
N ASN A 610 -70.57 -13.60 5.69
CA ASN A 610 -70.83 -14.24 6.99
C ASN A 610 -69.84 -15.35 7.29
N GLU A 611 -69.36 -16.04 6.25
CA GLU A 611 -68.31 -17.06 6.33
C GLU A 611 -67.25 -16.86 5.24
N THR A 612 -65.96 -17.13 5.57
CA THR A 612 -64.87 -17.16 4.58
C THR A 612 -64.94 -18.43 3.77
N ARG A 613 -64.58 -18.36 2.47
CA ARG A 613 -64.50 -19.54 1.60
C ARG A 613 -63.41 -20.49 2.11
N LYS A 614 -63.83 -21.75 2.38
CA LYS A 614 -62.93 -22.82 2.86
C LYS A 614 -62.58 -23.80 1.73
N ILE A 615 -61.44 -24.46 1.82
CA ILE A 615 -61.07 -25.58 1.00
C ILE A 615 -61.01 -26.82 1.87
N ASP A 616 -61.68 -27.88 1.43
CA ASP A 616 -61.72 -29.16 2.12
C ASP A 616 -60.31 -29.71 2.36
N GLY A 617 -60.07 -30.15 3.58
CA GLY A 617 -58.74 -30.68 3.98
C GLY A 617 -57.61 -29.67 4.13
N SER A 618 -57.85 -28.37 3.84
CA SER A 618 -56.77 -27.35 3.98
C SER A 618 -56.60 -26.92 5.45
N LEU A 619 -55.34 -26.99 5.91
CA LEU A 619 -54.97 -26.51 7.22
C LEU A 619 -54.82 -24.96 7.27
N GLU A 620 -54.88 -24.27 6.15
CA GLU A 620 -54.80 -22.83 5.99
C GLU A 620 -56.18 -22.13 5.98
N ASN A 621 -57.25 -22.86 6.26
CA ASN A 621 -58.59 -22.29 6.36
C ASN A 621 -58.68 -21.30 7.54
N ILE A 622 -59.45 -20.24 7.30
CA ILE A 622 -59.69 -19.17 8.26
C ILE A 622 -61.16 -19.27 8.73
N GLU A 623 -61.36 -19.17 10.01
CA GLU A 623 -62.64 -19.04 10.66
C GLU A 623 -62.84 -17.58 11.06
N ASN A 624 -63.73 -16.86 10.40
CA ASN A 624 -64.12 -15.52 10.86
C ASN A 624 -65.16 -15.62 11.98
N LEU A 625 -64.99 -14.84 13.01
CA LEU A 625 -65.89 -14.82 14.17
C LEU A 625 -66.88 -13.65 14.07
N ASP A 626 -66.63 -12.72 13.21
CA ASP A 626 -67.49 -11.60 12.89
C ASP A 626 -67.71 -11.55 11.37
N PRO A 627 -68.86 -11.04 10.84
CA PRO A 627 -69.02 -10.84 9.41
C PRO A 627 -67.95 -9.95 8.82
N VAL A 628 -67.45 -10.29 7.64
CA VAL A 628 -66.51 -9.45 6.90
C VAL A 628 -67.29 -8.54 5.94
N ILE A 629 -67.21 -7.25 6.11
CA ILE A 629 -67.89 -6.23 5.26
C ILE A 629 -66.87 -5.57 4.40
N VAL A 630 -67.04 -5.64 3.07
CA VAL A 630 -66.17 -5.03 2.07
C VAL A 630 -66.95 -4.03 1.26
N GLU A 631 -66.44 -2.81 1.15
CA GLU A 631 -66.97 -1.77 0.24
C GLU A 631 -65.78 -1.03 -0.41
N ASN A 632 -65.84 -0.88 -1.74
CA ASN A 632 -64.76 -0.22 -2.53
C ASN A 632 -63.36 -0.79 -2.25
N GLU A 633 -63.25 -2.13 -2.21
CA GLU A 633 -61.99 -2.84 -1.90
C GLU A 633 -61.38 -2.49 -0.53
N ILE A 634 -62.20 -2.08 0.42
CA ILE A 634 -61.79 -1.74 1.82
C ILE A 634 -62.63 -2.54 2.82
N LEU A 635 -61.95 -3.04 3.87
CA LEU A 635 -62.59 -3.69 5.01
C LEU A 635 -63.27 -2.60 5.87
N MET A 636 -64.57 -2.67 6.05
CA MET A 636 -65.39 -1.64 6.68
C MET A 636 -65.55 -1.78 8.20
N ASN A 637 -65.25 -2.95 8.74
CA ASN A 637 -65.38 -3.23 10.16
C ASN A 637 -64.16 -3.99 10.71
N ASP A 638 -63.99 -3.93 12.03
CA ASP A 638 -63.01 -4.79 12.71
C ASP A 638 -63.51 -6.23 12.67
N VAL A 639 -62.62 -7.18 12.25
CA VAL A 639 -62.99 -8.60 12.11
C VAL A 639 -62.08 -9.47 12.92
N ARG A 640 -62.58 -10.24 13.82
CA ARG A 640 -61.86 -11.29 14.53
C ARG A 640 -61.82 -12.55 13.69
N MET A 641 -60.59 -13.03 13.43
CA MET A 641 -60.37 -14.24 12.66
C MET A 641 -59.47 -15.21 13.42
N LYS A 642 -59.74 -16.51 13.28
CA LYS A 642 -59.03 -17.60 13.92
C LYS A 642 -58.40 -18.48 12.84
N ALA A 643 -57.10 -18.67 12.88
CA ALA A 643 -56.35 -19.52 11.93
C ALA A 643 -54.99 -19.89 12.49
N ARG A 644 -54.26 -20.77 11.75
CA ARG A 644 -52.82 -21.01 11.97
C ARG A 644 -52.01 -19.90 11.35
N TRP A 645 -51.70 -18.86 12.13
CA TRP A 645 -51.01 -17.68 11.61
C TRP A 645 -49.52 -17.89 11.52
N ARG A 646 -48.90 -17.45 10.42
CA ARG A 646 -47.43 -17.52 10.18
C ARG A 646 -46.63 -16.66 11.16
N SER A 647 -47.07 -15.46 11.45
CA SER A 647 -46.38 -14.47 12.27
C SER A 647 -47.41 -13.66 13.09
N SER A 648 -48.16 -14.31 13.97
CA SER A 648 -49.26 -13.67 14.73
C SER A 648 -48.81 -12.42 15.50
N ASN A 649 -47.62 -12.44 16.12
CA ASN A 649 -47.11 -11.30 16.86
C ASN A 649 -46.72 -10.13 15.96
N ASP A 650 -46.12 -10.41 14.78
CA ASP A 650 -45.75 -9.37 13.83
C ASP A 650 -47.00 -8.70 13.25
N MET A 651 -48.07 -9.47 12.95
CA MET A 651 -49.36 -8.92 12.51
C MET A 651 -50.00 -8.03 13.58
N ARG A 652 -50.03 -8.50 14.85
CA ARG A 652 -50.53 -7.68 15.98
C ARG A 652 -49.74 -6.40 16.15
N ASN A 653 -48.42 -6.46 16.07
CA ASN A 653 -47.57 -5.28 16.15
C ASN A 653 -47.87 -4.27 15.02
N PHE A 654 -48.04 -4.77 13.78
CA PHE A 654 -48.42 -3.95 12.64
C PHE A 654 -49.77 -3.26 12.85
N PHE A 655 -50.79 -4.00 13.32
CA PHE A 655 -52.11 -3.40 13.60
C PHE A 655 -52.07 -2.43 14.77
N SER A 656 -51.32 -2.70 15.83
CA SER A 656 -51.16 -1.78 16.94
C SER A 656 -50.40 -0.52 16.61
N ASN A 657 -49.58 -0.57 15.56
CA ASN A 657 -48.92 0.61 14.95
C ASN A 657 -49.79 1.30 13.90
N SER A 658 -51.13 1.19 13.99
CA SER A 658 -52.07 1.83 13.05
C SER A 658 -51.82 1.45 11.59
N CYS A 659 -51.42 0.22 11.31
CA CYS A 659 -51.07 -0.32 9.99
C CYS A 659 -49.94 0.46 9.27
N GLN A 660 -49.09 1.15 10.01
CA GLN A 660 -47.89 1.80 9.44
C GLN A 660 -46.74 0.81 9.36
N PRO A 661 -45.77 1.03 8.46
CA PRO A 661 -44.61 0.17 8.30
C PRO A 661 -43.97 -0.21 9.64
N THR A 662 -43.86 -1.52 9.91
CA THR A 662 -43.51 -2.04 11.23
C THR A 662 -42.42 -3.10 11.09
N LYS A 663 -41.37 -3.00 11.90
CA LYS A 663 -40.26 -3.96 11.92
C LYS A 663 -40.77 -5.35 12.34
N ALA A 664 -40.54 -6.36 11.50
CA ALA A 664 -40.86 -7.75 11.82
C ALA A 664 -39.76 -8.34 12.75
N LYS A 665 -40.14 -9.34 13.54
CA LYS A 665 -39.25 -10.05 14.46
C LYS A 665 -38.09 -10.72 13.72
N ILE A 666 -38.35 -11.25 12.53
CA ILE A 666 -37.34 -11.91 11.67
C ILE A 666 -37.29 -11.13 10.35
N ASN A 667 -36.16 -10.44 10.13
CA ASN A 667 -35.83 -9.67 8.92
C ASN A 667 -36.95 -8.89 8.22
N GLY A 668 -36.72 -7.62 7.99
CA GLY A 668 -37.53 -6.74 7.16
C GLY A 668 -38.57 -5.94 7.92
N VAL A 669 -39.32 -5.14 7.16
CA VAL A 669 -40.38 -4.28 7.61
C VAL A 669 -41.67 -4.77 6.95
N ILE A 670 -42.75 -4.93 7.72
CA ILE A 670 -44.06 -5.18 7.16
C ILE A 670 -44.56 -3.84 6.64
N GLU A 671 -44.73 -3.78 5.33
CA GLU A 671 -45.20 -2.57 4.63
C GLU A 671 -46.72 -2.52 4.57
N GLU A 672 -47.36 -3.68 4.36
CA GLU A 672 -48.78 -3.77 4.17
C GLU A 672 -49.29 -5.17 4.54
N ILE A 673 -50.49 -5.23 5.07
CA ILE A 673 -51.27 -6.48 5.20
C ILE A 673 -52.61 -6.23 4.52
N TYR A 674 -52.99 -7.09 3.58
CA TYR A 674 -54.20 -6.94 2.76
C TYR A 674 -54.80 -8.31 2.41
N PHE A 675 -56.00 -8.30 1.86
CA PHE A 675 -56.68 -9.51 1.35
C PHE A 675 -56.80 -9.47 -0.17
N GLU A 676 -56.76 -10.63 -0.83
CA GLU A 676 -56.81 -10.76 -2.31
C GLU A 676 -58.02 -11.58 -2.84
N ASN A 677 -58.72 -12.29 -1.97
CA ASN A 677 -59.82 -13.15 -2.38
C ASN A 677 -60.76 -13.46 -1.21
N ASP A 678 -61.90 -14.05 -1.52
CA ASP A 678 -62.97 -14.40 -0.59
C ASP A 678 -62.60 -15.48 0.47
N ARG A 679 -61.38 -15.98 0.43
CA ARG A 679 -60.81 -16.80 1.51
C ARG A 679 -60.32 -15.96 2.65
N PHE A 680 -60.12 -14.66 2.44
CA PHE A 680 -59.59 -13.69 3.42
C PHE A 680 -58.28 -14.14 4.04
N ASN A 681 -57.43 -14.86 3.27
CA ASN A 681 -56.07 -15.20 3.72
C ASN A 681 -55.23 -13.94 3.58
N PRO A 682 -54.79 -13.35 4.70
CA PRO A 682 -54.02 -12.09 4.61
C PRO A 682 -52.72 -12.30 3.88
N GLN A 683 -52.40 -11.38 2.96
CA GLN A 683 -51.10 -11.26 2.32
C GLN A 683 -50.27 -10.28 3.11
N ILE A 684 -49.05 -10.69 3.44
CA ILE A 684 -48.11 -9.88 4.21
C ILE A 684 -47.04 -9.45 3.25
N LYS A 685 -47.01 -8.18 2.84
CA LYS A 685 -45.98 -7.55 2.03
C LYS A 685 -44.87 -7.06 2.95
N LYS A 686 -43.68 -7.59 2.78
CA LYS A 686 -42.47 -7.19 3.51
C LYS A 686 -41.45 -6.58 2.59
N SER A 687 -40.83 -5.54 3.07
CA SER A 687 -39.59 -5.02 2.47
C SER A 687 -38.37 -5.59 3.21
N THR A 688 -37.38 -5.92 2.44
CA THR A 688 -36.04 -6.31 2.91
C THR A 688 -35.02 -5.68 1.95
N PHE A 689 -33.77 -5.86 2.23
CA PHE A 689 -32.72 -5.48 1.28
C PHE A 689 -32.15 -6.73 0.60
N GLU A 690 -31.68 -6.54 -0.63
CA GLU A 690 -30.99 -7.59 -1.35
C GLU A 690 -29.71 -7.95 -0.58
N LYS A 691 -29.44 -9.25 -0.45
CA LYS A 691 -28.26 -9.74 0.25
C LYS A 691 -27.09 -9.90 -0.71
N LEU A 692 -25.88 -9.81 -0.20
CA LEU A 692 -24.68 -10.16 -0.94
C LEU A 692 -24.77 -11.62 -1.40
N PRO A 693 -24.63 -11.89 -2.72
CA PRO A 693 -24.65 -13.26 -3.23
C PRO A 693 -23.30 -13.94 -3.00
N SER A 694 -23.28 -15.26 -2.81
CA SER A 694 -22.01 -16.02 -2.77
C SER A 694 -21.47 -16.37 -4.15
N LEU A 695 -22.23 -16.12 -5.20
CA LEU A 695 -21.88 -16.39 -6.59
C LEU A 695 -22.37 -15.23 -7.47
N PHE A 696 -21.48 -14.67 -8.29
CA PHE A 696 -21.80 -13.62 -9.25
C PHE A 696 -21.43 -14.07 -10.66
N LEU A 697 -22.42 -14.24 -11.52
CA LEU A 697 -22.28 -14.80 -12.88
C LEU A 697 -22.31 -13.75 -14.00
N GLU A 698 -22.81 -12.54 -13.72
CA GLU A 698 -23.12 -11.51 -14.74
C GLU A 698 -21.94 -10.56 -15.02
N ASN A 699 -20.70 -10.98 -14.78
CA ASN A 699 -19.52 -10.15 -14.99
C ASN A 699 -19.20 -10.04 -16.49
N LYS A 700 -18.98 -8.81 -16.98
CA LYS A 700 -18.67 -8.50 -18.38
C LYS A 700 -17.29 -7.85 -18.50
N ARG A 701 -16.78 -7.71 -19.72
CA ARG A 701 -15.50 -7.03 -19.96
C ARG A 701 -15.63 -5.55 -19.66
N GLY A 702 -14.87 -5.08 -18.68
CA GLY A 702 -14.82 -3.65 -18.30
C GLY A 702 -14.17 -2.76 -19.35
N SER A 703 -13.32 -3.32 -20.24
CA SER A 703 -12.67 -2.57 -21.34
C SER A 703 -13.65 -1.90 -22.30
N LYS A 704 -14.85 -2.49 -22.48
CA LYS A 704 -15.88 -1.89 -23.33
C LYS A 704 -16.28 -0.47 -22.89
N TYR A 705 -16.39 -0.23 -21.59
CA TYR A 705 -16.71 1.10 -21.06
C TYR A 705 -15.60 2.12 -21.32
N LEU A 706 -14.32 1.71 -21.23
CA LEU A 706 -13.20 2.59 -21.59
C LEU A 706 -13.14 2.84 -23.10
N GLU A 707 -13.49 1.86 -23.94
CA GLU A 707 -13.60 2.04 -25.39
C GLU A 707 -14.68 3.05 -25.76
N GLU A 708 -15.87 2.94 -25.16
CA GLU A 708 -16.97 3.87 -25.35
C GLU A 708 -16.57 5.31 -24.95
N LEU A 709 -15.79 5.46 -23.85
CA LEU A 709 -15.24 6.73 -23.41
C LEU A 709 -14.08 7.27 -24.27
N GLY A 710 -13.58 6.49 -25.26
CA GLY A 710 -12.41 6.86 -26.05
C GLY A 710 -11.07 6.72 -25.33
N LEU A 711 -11.02 5.93 -24.25
CA LEU A 711 -9.83 5.64 -23.44
C LEU A 711 -9.27 4.24 -23.73
N LYS A 712 -9.40 3.80 -25.01
CA LYS A 712 -8.96 2.47 -25.45
C LYS A 712 -7.44 2.32 -25.43
N GLY A 713 -6.96 1.15 -25.01
CA GLY A 713 -5.53 0.76 -25.12
C GLY A 713 -4.61 1.40 -24.08
N VAL A 714 -5.13 2.19 -23.14
CA VAL A 714 -4.34 2.85 -22.11
C VAL A 714 -4.37 2.09 -20.77
N PHE A 715 -5.38 1.23 -20.56
CA PHE A 715 -5.53 0.39 -19.37
C PHE A 715 -6.17 -0.96 -19.77
N GLU A 716 -5.48 -2.06 -19.47
CA GLU A 716 -5.80 -3.36 -20.08
C GLU A 716 -6.93 -4.13 -19.39
N HIS A 717 -7.06 -4.04 -18.06
CA HIS A 717 -7.98 -4.90 -17.28
C HIS A 717 -8.91 -4.14 -16.34
N PRO A 718 -9.73 -3.19 -16.83
CA PRO A 718 -10.70 -2.53 -15.98
C PRO A 718 -11.78 -3.51 -15.52
N LYS A 719 -12.16 -3.41 -14.24
CA LYS A 719 -13.29 -4.19 -13.70
C LYS A 719 -14.62 -3.81 -14.35
N ASP A 720 -15.56 -4.74 -14.39
CA ASP A 720 -16.91 -4.49 -14.89
C ASP A 720 -17.65 -3.46 -14.03
N LEU A 721 -18.12 -2.41 -14.67
CA LEU A 721 -18.85 -1.33 -14.02
C LEU A 721 -20.13 -1.83 -13.32
N ASN A 722 -20.90 -2.72 -13.97
CA ASN A 722 -22.15 -3.22 -13.39
C ASN A 722 -21.89 -4.10 -12.16
N TYR A 723 -20.83 -4.90 -12.19
CA TYR A 723 -20.40 -5.70 -11.05
C TYR A 723 -20.09 -4.81 -9.83
N ILE A 724 -19.24 -3.80 -10.02
CA ILE A 724 -18.89 -2.86 -8.94
C ILE A 724 -20.11 -2.06 -8.48
N SER A 725 -20.93 -1.53 -9.41
CA SER A 725 -22.16 -0.81 -9.06
C SER A 725 -23.09 -1.66 -8.19
N LYS A 726 -23.27 -2.94 -8.52
CA LYS A 726 -24.13 -3.86 -7.76
C LYS A 726 -23.61 -4.06 -6.32
N ILE A 727 -22.32 -4.27 -6.15
CA ILE A 727 -21.70 -4.44 -4.83
C ILE A 727 -21.86 -3.16 -3.99
N LEU A 728 -21.54 -2.00 -4.57
CA LEU A 728 -21.68 -0.73 -3.89
C LEU A 728 -23.14 -0.42 -3.53
N GLN A 729 -24.08 -0.70 -4.44
CA GLN A 729 -25.51 -0.49 -4.20
C GLN A 729 -26.02 -1.33 -3.02
N ILE A 730 -25.58 -2.58 -2.89
CA ILE A 730 -25.98 -3.47 -1.76
C ILE A 730 -25.33 -3.02 -0.45
N ALA A 731 -24.09 -2.52 -0.51
CA ALA A 731 -23.28 -2.24 0.68
C ALA A 731 -23.47 -0.83 1.25
N THR A 732 -24.01 0.13 0.47
CA THR A 732 -24.08 1.55 0.84
C THR A 732 -25.50 2.08 0.89
N THR A 733 -25.67 3.13 1.69
CA THR A 733 -26.83 4.05 1.63
C THR A 733 -26.52 5.19 0.67
N PRO A 734 -27.53 6.01 0.25
CA PRO A 734 -27.31 7.10 -0.68
C PRO A 734 -26.35 8.23 -0.24
N SER A 735 -25.87 8.24 1.00
CA SER A 735 -24.99 9.30 1.53
C SER A 735 -23.64 8.79 2.07
N ASP A 736 -23.29 7.52 1.82
CA ASP A 736 -22.10 6.91 2.37
C ASP A 736 -20.81 7.29 1.62
N LEU A 737 -19.66 7.18 2.31
CA LEU A 737 -18.33 7.38 1.77
C LEU A 737 -17.71 6.04 1.35
N ILE A 738 -17.22 6.01 0.12
CA ILE A 738 -16.59 4.84 -0.53
C ILE A 738 -15.11 5.13 -0.73
N LEU A 739 -14.25 4.15 -0.49
CA LEU A 739 -12.81 4.25 -0.68
C LEU A 739 -12.32 3.13 -1.59
N ASP A 740 -11.47 3.48 -2.55
CA ASP A 740 -10.68 2.55 -3.35
C ASP A 740 -9.24 3.03 -3.41
N TYR A 741 -8.33 2.29 -2.76
CA TYR A 741 -6.90 2.63 -2.74
C TYR A 741 -6.04 1.78 -3.69
N PHE A 742 -6.70 1.07 -4.62
CA PHE A 742 -6.14 0.48 -5.84
C PHE A 742 -7.05 0.84 -7.02
N ALA A 743 -7.26 2.15 -7.22
CA ALA A 743 -8.34 2.65 -8.07
C ALA A 743 -8.19 2.26 -9.55
N GLY A 744 -6.97 2.00 -10.00
CA GLY A 744 -6.70 1.62 -11.38
C GLY A 744 -7.30 2.63 -12.36
N SER A 745 -8.15 2.13 -13.25
CA SER A 745 -8.86 2.99 -14.21
C SER A 745 -10.00 3.85 -13.63
N GLY A 746 -10.27 3.80 -12.31
CA GLY A 746 -11.32 4.59 -11.65
C GLY A 746 -12.74 4.00 -11.75
N THR A 747 -12.88 2.67 -11.89
CA THR A 747 -14.20 2.01 -12.02
C THR A 747 -15.09 2.26 -10.81
N THR A 748 -14.54 2.27 -9.60
CA THR A 748 -15.28 2.51 -8.34
C THR A 748 -15.88 3.92 -8.29
N GLY A 749 -15.14 4.94 -8.72
CA GLY A 749 -15.66 6.30 -8.84
C GLY A 749 -16.76 6.43 -9.88
N HIS A 750 -16.57 5.83 -11.06
CA HIS A 750 -17.60 5.76 -12.11
C HIS A 750 -18.87 5.06 -11.59
N ALA A 751 -18.75 3.93 -10.91
CA ALA A 751 -19.89 3.21 -10.31
C ALA A 751 -20.63 4.07 -9.28
N THR A 752 -19.92 4.82 -8.46
CA THR A 752 -20.50 5.72 -7.46
C THR A 752 -21.27 6.86 -8.11
N ILE A 753 -20.71 7.50 -9.13
CA ILE A 753 -21.38 8.58 -9.91
C ILE A 753 -22.64 8.04 -10.59
N LYS A 754 -22.54 6.85 -11.21
CA LYS A 754 -23.68 6.17 -11.85
C LYS A 754 -24.81 5.90 -10.83
N LEU A 755 -24.51 5.36 -9.67
CA LEU A 755 -25.51 5.10 -8.62
C LEU A 755 -26.18 6.40 -8.15
N ASN A 756 -25.42 7.46 -7.92
CA ASN A 756 -25.97 8.75 -7.51
C ASN A 756 -26.91 9.33 -8.58
N ARG A 757 -26.60 9.13 -9.86
CA ARG A 757 -27.47 9.53 -10.98
C ARG A 757 -28.76 8.71 -11.01
N GLU A 758 -28.68 7.40 -10.76
CA GLU A 758 -29.84 6.49 -10.82
C GLU A 758 -30.82 6.66 -9.65
N ASP A 759 -30.31 6.90 -8.43
CA ASP A 759 -31.14 6.96 -7.21
C ASP A 759 -31.22 8.34 -6.54
N GLY A 760 -30.60 9.38 -7.16
CA GLY A 760 -30.55 10.72 -6.59
C GLY A 760 -29.70 10.84 -5.32
N GLY A 761 -28.82 9.89 -5.09
CA GLY A 761 -27.92 9.84 -3.93
C GLY A 761 -26.79 10.87 -3.99
N SER A 762 -26.12 11.02 -2.85
CA SER A 762 -24.97 11.89 -2.64
C SER A 762 -23.76 11.14 -2.10
N ARG A 763 -23.60 9.84 -2.48
CA ARG A 763 -22.43 9.06 -2.09
C ARG A 763 -21.17 9.77 -2.52
N LYS A 764 -20.17 9.74 -1.64
CA LYS A 764 -18.85 10.31 -1.89
C LYS A 764 -17.84 9.19 -2.16
N TYR A 765 -16.80 9.52 -2.91
CA TYR A 765 -15.77 8.54 -3.22
C TYR A 765 -14.36 9.12 -3.04
N ILE A 766 -13.43 8.26 -2.63
CA ILE A 766 -12.00 8.54 -2.54
C ILE A 766 -11.28 7.48 -3.37
N LEU A 767 -10.48 7.93 -4.34
CA LEU A 767 -9.70 7.06 -5.20
C LEU A 767 -8.21 7.37 -5.04
N MET A 768 -7.39 6.35 -4.83
CA MET A 768 -5.93 6.49 -4.75
C MET A 768 -5.28 5.68 -5.86
N GLU A 769 -4.38 6.34 -6.59
CA GLU A 769 -3.65 5.73 -7.69
C GLU A 769 -2.31 6.43 -7.89
N MET A 770 -1.24 5.67 -8.08
CA MET A 770 0.09 6.22 -8.36
C MET A 770 0.57 6.00 -9.80
N GLY A 771 -0.15 5.21 -10.57
CA GLY A 771 0.23 4.87 -11.94
C GLY A 771 0.26 6.07 -12.86
N GLY A 772 1.15 6.05 -13.87
CA GLY A 772 1.26 7.13 -14.86
C GLY A 772 -0.04 7.39 -15.64
N TYR A 773 -1.00 6.46 -15.57
CA TYR A 773 -2.34 6.60 -16.15
C TYR A 773 -3.33 7.39 -15.28
N PHE A 774 -2.93 7.88 -14.10
CA PHE A 774 -3.80 8.73 -13.27
C PHE A 774 -4.33 9.94 -14.07
N ASP A 775 -3.44 10.65 -14.76
CA ASP A 775 -3.81 11.83 -15.56
C ASP A 775 -4.37 11.50 -16.96
N THR A 776 -4.11 10.30 -17.50
CA THR A 776 -4.52 9.91 -18.85
C THR A 776 -5.76 9.02 -18.89
N VAL A 777 -6.09 8.33 -17.78
CA VAL A 777 -7.22 7.41 -17.69
C VAL A 777 -8.11 7.71 -16.49
N THR A 778 -7.57 7.66 -15.26
CA THR A 778 -8.37 7.70 -14.02
C THR A 778 -9.14 9.01 -13.90
N LYS A 779 -8.45 10.15 -13.93
CA LYS A 779 -9.08 11.48 -13.84
C LYS A 779 -9.95 11.79 -15.08
N PRO A 780 -9.49 11.58 -16.32
CA PRO A 780 -10.33 11.77 -17.51
C PRO A 780 -11.60 10.92 -17.52
N ARG A 781 -11.54 9.67 -17.05
CA ARG A 781 -12.75 8.83 -16.89
C ARG A 781 -13.77 9.49 -15.98
N ILE A 782 -13.35 9.98 -14.81
CA ILE A 782 -14.24 10.67 -13.87
C ILE A 782 -14.81 11.95 -14.50
N GLN A 783 -13.99 12.79 -15.14
CA GLN A 783 -14.44 13.99 -15.81
C GLN A 783 -15.48 13.69 -16.91
N LYS A 784 -15.24 12.63 -17.73
CA LYS A 784 -16.17 12.23 -18.80
C LYS A 784 -17.51 11.75 -18.28
N VAL A 785 -17.53 10.91 -17.24
CA VAL A 785 -18.78 10.37 -16.70
C VAL A 785 -19.57 11.39 -15.87
N ILE A 786 -18.93 12.45 -15.40
CA ILE A 786 -19.61 13.62 -14.83
C ILE A 786 -20.40 14.35 -15.91
N TYR A 787 -19.79 14.58 -17.09
CA TYR A 787 -20.40 15.32 -18.20
C TYR A 787 -21.63 14.60 -18.79
N THR A 788 -21.50 13.28 -19.02
CA THR A 788 -22.61 12.40 -19.40
C THR A 788 -22.25 10.94 -19.16
N ASP A 789 -23.21 10.02 -19.03
CA ASP A 789 -22.96 8.57 -19.00
C ASP A 789 -23.14 7.92 -20.38
N SER A 790 -23.57 8.66 -21.40
CA SER A 790 -23.87 8.19 -22.74
C SER A 790 -22.74 8.53 -23.71
N TRP A 791 -21.84 7.58 -23.93
CA TRP A 791 -20.66 7.75 -24.79
C TRP A 791 -20.63 6.73 -25.93
N LYS A 792 -20.10 7.14 -27.08
CA LYS A 792 -19.81 6.26 -28.20
C LYS A 792 -18.52 6.71 -28.91
N ASP A 793 -17.55 5.83 -29.02
CA ASP A 793 -16.26 6.09 -29.69
C ASP A 793 -15.58 7.40 -29.24
N GLY A 794 -15.62 7.67 -27.92
CA GLY A 794 -15.01 8.85 -27.30
C GLY A 794 -15.84 10.14 -27.41
N LYS A 795 -17.03 10.09 -28.04
CA LYS A 795 -17.90 11.25 -28.21
C LYS A 795 -19.15 11.14 -27.34
N PRO A 796 -19.56 12.23 -26.66
CA PRO A 796 -20.79 12.25 -25.90
C PRO A 796 -21.99 12.17 -26.84
N GLN A 797 -23.03 11.45 -26.43
CA GLN A 797 -24.26 11.28 -27.19
C GLN A 797 -25.37 12.22 -26.74
N ASP A 798 -25.26 12.75 -25.53
CA ASP A 798 -26.13 13.74 -24.93
C ASP A 798 -25.30 14.67 -24.00
N ARG A 799 -25.96 15.52 -23.23
CA ARG A 799 -25.37 16.47 -22.27
C ARG A 799 -26.01 16.35 -20.89
N GLU A 800 -26.55 15.17 -20.59
CA GLU A 800 -27.22 14.90 -19.31
C GLU A 800 -26.21 14.48 -18.25
N GLY A 801 -25.50 15.45 -17.72
CA GLY A 801 -24.48 15.28 -16.68
C GLY A 801 -25.03 15.19 -15.27
N ILE A 802 -24.12 15.25 -14.31
CA ILE A 802 -24.41 15.32 -12.88
C ILE A 802 -23.52 16.37 -12.22
N SER A 803 -24.12 17.22 -11.40
CA SER A 803 -23.41 18.27 -10.65
C SER A 803 -22.36 17.66 -9.72
N GLN A 804 -21.09 18.07 -9.85
CA GLN A 804 -19.98 17.53 -9.08
C GLN A 804 -18.92 18.59 -8.76
N LEU A 805 -18.33 18.44 -7.58
CA LEU A 805 -17.07 19.05 -7.17
C LEU A 805 -16.11 17.92 -6.80
N VAL A 806 -15.05 17.77 -7.58
CA VAL A 806 -14.04 16.73 -7.37
C VAL A 806 -12.71 17.38 -7.05
N LYS A 807 -12.18 17.10 -5.88
CA LYS A 807 -10.84 17.51 -5.44
C LYS A 807 -9.82 16.48 -5.91
N TYR A 808 -8.68 16.92 -6.42
CA TYR A 808 -7.60 16.00 -6.70
C TYR A 808 -6.26 16.54 -6.22
N GLN A 809 -5.38 15.62 -5.79
CA GLN A 809 -4.14 15.95 -5.08
C GLN A 809 -2.99 15.08 -5.54
N VAL A 810 -1.78 15.64 -5.48
CA VAL A 810 -0.52 14.91 -5.66
C VAL A 810 0.24 14.95 -4.35
N LEU A 811 0.71 13.80 -3.86
CA LEU A 811 1.52 13.73 -2.65
C LEU A 811 3.00 13.56 -2.96
N GLU A 812 3.84 14.01 -2.02
CA GLU A 812 5.27 13.75 -1.99
C GLU A 812 5.53 12.24 -2.02
N SER A 813 6.40 11.79 -2.92
CA SER A 813 6.84 10.39 -2.95
C SER A 813 7.87 10.11 -1.85
N TYR A 814 8.07 8.83 -1.51
CA TYR A 814 9.14 8.42 -0.59
C TYR A 814 10.53 8.77 -1.15
N GLU A 815 10.71 8.63 -2.47
CA GLU A 815 11.95 8.98 -3.15
C GLU A 815 12.21 10.49 -3.11
N ASP A 816 11.18 11.32 -3.30
CA ASP A 816 11.32 12.78 -3.16
C ASP A 816 11.71 13.15 -1.74
N ALA A 817 11.12 12.50 -0.73
CA ALA A 817 11.52 12.71 0.66
C ALA A 817 13.01 12.36 0.89
N LEU A 818 13.49 11.24 0.34
CA LEU A 818 14.91 10.87 0.38
C LEU A 818 15.80 11.85 -0.38
N ASN A 819 15.38 12.32 -1.56
CA ASN A 819 16.15 13.25 -2.41
C ASN A 819 16.28 14.64 -1.80
N ASN A 820 15.35 15.04 -0.94
CA ASN A 820 15.38 16.31 -0.25
C ASN A 820 16.24 16.30 1.04
N LEU A 821 16.69 15.13 1.50
CA LEU A 821 17.59 15.02 2.64
C LEU A 821 18.96 15.59 2.28
N GLN A 822 19.46 16.48 3.11
CA GLN A 822 20.81 17.02 3.03
C GLN A 822 21.45 16.85 4.40
N LEU A 823 22.44 15.97 4.48
CA LEU A 823 23.28 15.90 5.68
C LEU A 823 24.38 16.95 5.57
N PRO A 824 24.78 17.58 6.67
CA PRO A 824 25.89 18.54 6.66
C PRO A 824 27.18 17.85 6.21
N ASP A 825 27.91 18.51 5.31
CA ASP A 825 29.18 18.00 4.77
C ASP A 825 30.28 17.85 5.82
N LYS A 826 30.15 18.61 6.92
CA LYS A 826 31.08 18.55 8.07
C LYS A 826 30.29 18.35 9.35
N PRO A 827 30.81 17.52 10.29
CA PRO A 827 30.28 17.46 11.64
C PRO A 827 30.20 18.85 12.24
N SER A 828 29.20 19.14 13.05
CA SER A 828 29.16 20.42 13.77
C SER A 828 30.46 20.62 14.59
N GLU A 829 30.94 21.86 14.72
CA GLU A 829 32.16 22.18 15.51
C GLU A 829 32.11 21.61 16.92
N SER A 830 30.90 21.43 17.47
CA SER A 830 30.70 20.80 18.79
C SER A 830 31.08 19.31 18.79
N LEU A 831 30.99 18.60 17.66
CA LEU A 831 31.38 17.20 17.54
C LEU A 831 32.87 16.98 17.45
N LEU A 832 33.61 17.97 16.95
CA LEU A 832 35.08 17.94 16.90
C LEU A 832 35.73 18.00 18.30
N ASN A 833 34.98 18.43 19.32
CA ASN A 833 35.45 18.53 20.71
C ASN A 833 35.13 17.26 21.53
N PHE A 834 34.46 16.27 20.98
CA PHE A 834 34.22 15.00 21.65
C PHE A 834 35.49 14.14 21.65
N ASP A 835 35.70 13.39 22.75
CA ASP A 835 36.70 12.32 22.75
C ASP A 835 36.31 11.20 21.79
N THR A 836 37.24 10.29 21.54
CA THR A 836 37.07 9.20 20.56
C THR A 836 35.87 8.31 20.88
N GLN A 837 35.59 8.08 22.16
CA GLN A 837 34.47 7.27 22.63
C GLN A 837 33.14 7.98 22.37
N ALA A 838 33.05 9.26 22.71
CA ALA A 838 31.84 10.05 22.47
C ALA A 838 31.53 10.22 20.96
N GLN A 839 32.57 10.33 20.11
CA GLN A 839 32.44 10.36 18.67
C GLN A 839 31.89 9.04 18.14
N GLU A 840 32.35 7.91 18.70
CA GLU A 840 31.84 6.58 18.33
C GLU A 840 30.38 6.37 18.76
N GLU A 841 30.05 6.75 19.99
CA GLU A 841 28.67 6.69 20.50
C GLU A 841 27.72 7.58 19.66
N TYR A 842 28.18 8.76 19.25
CA TYR A 842 27.43 9.63 18.35
C TYR A 842 27.18 8.97 17.00
N LEU A 843 28.22 8.42 16.38
CA LEU A 843 28.09 7.73 15.08
C LEU A 843 27.12 6.55 15.17
N LEU A 844 27.29 5.71 16.19
CA LEU A 844 26.53 4.47 16.30
C LEU A 844 25.07 4.68 16.73
N ASN A 845 24.77 5.72 17.52
CA ASN A 845 23.46 5.85 18.17
C ASN A 845 22.64 7.04 17.70
N TYR A 846 23.27 8.15 17.32
CA TYR A 846 22.55 9.43 17.23
C TYR A 846 22.73 10.19 15.91
N MET A 847 23.73 9.84 15.09
CA MET A 847 24.11 10.62 13.91
C MET A 847 22.92 10.95 13.01
N LEU A 848 22.19 9.92 12.56
CA LEU A 848 21.07 10.12 11.64
C LEU A 848 19.91 10.90 12.27
N ASP A 849 19.62 10.66 13.53
CA ASP A 849 18.56 11.37 14.25
C ASP A 849 18.85 12.87 14.44
N VAL A 850 20.09 13.22 14.68
CA VAL A 850 20.50 14.62 14.90
C VAL A 850 20.66 15.36 13.57
N GLU A 851 21.39 14.76 12.64
CA GLU A 851 21.75 15.43 11.37
C GLU A 851 20.57 15.54 10.40
N SER A 852 19.56 14.66 10.49
CA SER A 852 18.36 14.67 9.64
C SER A 852 17.12 15.30 10.29
N ARG A 853 17.21 15.75 11.55
CA ARG A 853 16.05 16.24 12.32
C ARG A 853 15.28 17.34 11.61
N ASP A 854 15.99 18.29 11.00
CA ASP A 854 15.38 19.42 10.31
C ASP A 854 14.65 19.01 9.02
N HIS A 855 14.98 17.85 8.44
CA HIS A 855 14.33 17.33 7.24
C HIS A 855 13.12 16.44 7.55
N LEU A 856 13.08 15.81 8.73
CA LEU A 856 11.93 15.02 9.19
C LEU A 856 10.82 15.92 9.73
N PHE A 857 11.19 16.96 10.46
CA PHE A 857 10.26 17.91 11.04
C PHE A 857 10.94 19.26 11.28
N ASN A 858 10.58 20.27 10.49
CA ASN A 858 11.09 21.63 10.63
C ASN A 858 9.93 22.63 10.72
N ILE A 859 9.67 23.13 11.92
CA ILE A 859 8.64 24.15 12.18
C ILE A 859 8.89 25.42 11.38
N GLN A 860 10.14 25.73 11.02
CA GLN A 860 10.48 26.94 10.26
C GLN A 860 9.88 26.95 8.85
N MET A 861 9.56 25.78 8.25
CA MET A 861 8.89 25.70 6.95
C MET A 861 7.51 26.37 6.96
N PHE A 862 6.83 26.42 8.12
CA PHE A 862 5.52 27.07 8.27
C PHE A 862 5.61 28.58 8.46
N ARG A 863 6.82 29.19 8.58
CA ARG A 863 6.96 30.65 8.65
C ARG A 863 6.64 31.33 7.34
N ASN A 864 6.83 30.64 6.22
CA ASN A 864 6.44 31.13 4.89
C ASN A 864 5.76 30.01 4.09
N PRO A 865 4.53 29.63 4.46
CA PRO A 865 3.83 28.47 3.93
C PRO A 865 3.54 28.55 2.42
N PHE A 866 3.52 29.74 1.85
CA PHE A 866 3.22 29.95 0.44
C PHE A 866 4.42 29.84 -0.50
N ASN A 867 5.65 29.81 0.05
CA ASN A 867 6.90 29.76 -0.74
C ASN A 867 7.78 28.56 -0.41
N TYR A 868 7.30 27.62 0.39
CA TYR A 868 8.05 26.41 0.67
C TYR A 868 8.12 25.53 -0.58
N GLN A 869 9.31 25.08 -0.92
CA GLN A 869 9.56 24.24 -2.10
C GLN A 869 10.32 22.98 -1.70
N LEU A 870 9.97 21.89 -2.37
CA LEU A 870 10.69 20.63 -2.38
C LEU A 870 11.18 20.34 -3.81
N LYS A 871 12.28 19.61 -3.91
CA LYS A 871 12.71 19.03 -5.18
C LYS A 871 11.84 17.80 -5.44
N VAL A 872 10.93 17.89 -6.39
CA VAL A 872 10.03 16.80 -6.80
C VAL A 872 10.50 16.24 -8.12
N THR A 873 10.39 14.95 -8.30
CA THR A 873 10.74 14.28 -9.54
C THR A 873 9.63 14.47 -10.57
N GLU A 874 9.83 15.40 -11.51
CA GLU A 874 8.97 15.62 -12.67
C GLU A 874 9.71 15.24 -13.94
N ASN A 875 9.13 14.42 -14.80
CA ASN A 875 9.78 13.93 -16.03
C ASN A 875 11.22 13.45 -15.82
N ASN A 876 11.46 12.78 -14.68
CA ASN A 876 12.77 12.28 -14.22
C ASN A 876 13.83 13.35 -13.89
N GLU A 877 13.45 14.61 -13.78
CA GLU A 877 14.29 15.69 -13.26
C GLU A 877 13.82 16.10 -11.86
N LEU A 878 14.76 16.47 -10.99
CA LEU A 878 14.45 17.08 -9.69
C LEU A 878 14.15 18.58 -9.91
N VAL A 879 12.87 18.92 -9.89
CA VAL A 879 12.38 20.28 -10.11
C VAL A 879 11.98 20.90 -8.76
N PRO A 880 12.44 22.12 -8.42
CA PRO A 880 11.96 22.83 -7.25
C PRO A 880 10.47 23.14 -7.41
N THR A 881 9.63 22.44 -6.67
CA THR A 881 8.17 22.52 -6.78
C THR A 881 7.59 23.06 -5.49
N LYS A 882 6.67 24.02 -5.63
CA LYS A 882 5.96 24.61 -4.49
C LYS A 882 5.04 23.56 -3.86
N VAL A 883 5.00 23.52 -2.53
CA VAL A 883 4.24 22.55 -1.73
C VAL A 883 3.00 23.23 -1.14
N ASP A 884 1.86 22.56 -1.21
CA ASP A 884 0.63 22.99 -0.55
C ASP A 884 0.67 22.65 0.95
N LEU A 885 1.37 23.51 1.71
CA LEU A 885 1.47 23.35 3.16
C LEU A 885 0.13 23.57 3.86
N VAL A 886 -0.76 24.38 3.31
CA VAL A 886 -2.09 24.64 3.88
C VAL A 886 -2.89 23.35 3.92
N GLU A 887 -3.00 22.68 2.78
CA GLU A 887 -3.74 21.42 2.71
C GLU A 887 -3.04 20.30 3.49
N THR A 888 -1.70 20.26 3.48
CA THR A 888 -0.95 19.34 4.32
C THR A 888 -1.33 19.53 5.80
N PHE A 889 -1.40 20.77 6.27
CA PHE A 889 -1.77 21.09 7.63
C PHE A 889 -3.21 20.69 7.96
N ASN A 890 -4.15 20.91 7.03
CA ASN A 890 -5.55 20.48 7.17
C ASN A 890 -5.65 18.97 7.44
N TYR A 891 -4.86 18.15 6.74
CA TYR A 891 -4.80 16.72 7.03
C TYR A 891 -4.20 16.40 8.39
N LEU A 892 -3.11 17.06 8.77
CA LEU A 892 -2.40 16.80 10.04
C LEU A 892 -3.25 17.06 11.27
N ILE A 893 -4.12 18.08 11.21
CA ILE A 893 -5.04 18.41 12.31
C ILE A 893 -6.45 17.82 12.15
N GLY A 894 -6.68 17.05 11.07
CA GLY A 894 -7.99 16.45 10.78
C GLY A 894 -9.10 17.49 10.51
N LEU A 895 -8.76 18.61 9.85
CA LEU A 895 -9.71 19.70 9.60
C LEU A 895 -10.63 19.38 8.43
N TYR A 896 -11.93 19.48 8.68
CA TYR A 896 -12.97 19.55 7.65
C TYR A 896 -13.16 21.01 7.30
N VAL A 897 -12.74 21.41 6.10
CA VAL A 897 -12.79 22.79 5.62
C VAL A 897 -14.22 23.16 5.30
N GLU A 898 -14.74 24.15 6.00
CA GLU A 898 -16.03 24.80 5.71
C GLU A 898 -15.83 25.90 4.69
N ARG A 899 -14.96 26.87 4.97
CA ARG A 899 -14.69 28.02 4.12
C ARG A 899 -13.21 28.25 3.88
N MET A 900 -12.91 28.74 2.69
CA MET A 900 -11.58 29.16 2.31
C MET A 900 -11.68 30.57 1.69
N GLN A 901 -10.96 31.54 2.23
CA GLN A 901 -10.99 32.90 1.74
C GLN A 901 -9.59 33.47 1.70
N ARG A 902 -9.28 34.21 0.64
CA ARG A 902 -8.04 34.96 0.52
C ARG A 902 -8.33 36.48 0.57
N VAL A 903 -7.61 37.16 1.44
CA VAL A 903 -7.67 38.62 1.55
C VAL A 903 -6.23 39.15 1.47
N GLY A 904 -5.85 39.69 0.32
CA GLY A 904 -4.47 40.08 0.04
C GLY A 904 -3.51 38.90 0.13
N ASP A 905 -2.50 39.01 0.98
CA ASP A 905 -1.50 37.94 1.20
C ASP A 905 -1.87 36.95 2.32
N ILE A 906 -3.08 37.05 2.86
CA ILE A 906 -3.56 36.17 3.95
C ILE A 906 -4.63 35.24 3.42
N LYS A 907 -4.50 33.95 3.68
CA LYS A 907 -5.48 32.92 3.39
C LYS A 907 -6.11 32.45 4.70
N PHE A 908 -7.42 32.62 4.83
CA PHE A 908 -8.22 32.18 5.96
C PHE A 908 -8.85 30.83 5.64
N ILE A 909 -8.69 29.87 6.54
CA ILE A 909 -9.31 28.54 6.43
C ILE A 909 -10.14 28.31 7.66
N GLU A 910 -11.45 28.27 7.51
CA GLU A 910 -12.41 27.98 8.58
C GLU A 910 -12.89 26.53 8.44
N GLY A 911 -13.01 25.83 9.54
CA GLY A 911 -13.51 24.47 9.52
C GLY A 911 -13.70 23.87 10.91
N LYS A 912 -13.97 22.57 10.94
CA LYS A 912 -14.12 21.78 12.17
C LYS A 912 -13.18 20.59 12.17
N THR A 913 -12.54 20.35 13.29
CA THR A 913 -11.81 19.09 13.49
C THR A 913 -12.79 17.91 13.59
N ARG A 914 -12.27 16.71 13.49
CA ARG A 914 -13.08 15.48 13.69
C ARG A 914 -13.87 15.48 15.00
N GLU A 915 -13.35 16.09 16.02
CA GLU A 915 -13.97 16.20 17.37
C GLU A 915 -15.01 17.33 17.45
N GLY A 916 -15.23 18.05 16.35
CA GLY A 916 -16.18 19.15 16.28
C GLY A 916 -15.65 20.48 16.79
N VAL A 917 -14.35 20.60 17.05
CA VAL A 917 -13.72 21.85 17.47
C VAL A 917 -13.64 22.79 16.28
N LYS A 918 -14.28 23.96 16.39
CA LYS A 918 -14.20 25.03 15.36
C LYS A 918 -12.81 25.64 15.35
N THR A 919 -12.22 25.75 14.18
CA THR A 919 -10.86 26.24 13.96
C THR A 919 -10.85 27.26 12.82
N LEU A 920 -10.10 28.32 12.99
CA LEU A 920 -9.83 29.34 11.98
C LEU A 920 -8.33 29.41 11.74
#